data_258df71df5c957da8d3837bc6ca4a1ea
#
_entry.id   258df71df5c957da8d3837bc6ca4a1ea
#
_cell.length_a   1.000
_cell.length_b   1.000
_cell.length_c   1.000
_cell.angle_alpha   90.00
_cell.angle_beta   90.00
_cell.angle_gamma   90.00
#
_symmetry.space_group_name_H-M   'P 1'
#
loop_
_entity.id
_entity.type
_entity.pdbx_description
1 polymer ?
#
loop_
_entity_poly.entity_id
_entity_poly.type
_entity_poly.pdbx_seq_one_letter_code
_entity_poly.pdbx_strand_id
1 'polypeptide(L)'
;MNFFKSHSKTNALIGALVFGISFTVYFLTMSPSICLWDCGEYLASSACLGIPHPPGTPLLVMLGRSWIVLLSFIHDIGYRYNLLAILSSAITVLFVYLIIIRALIMVWGESDTLWKRLSLYCGGFVGSLFCAFAATFWFAALEASQQSNITNITTVLTIWLTLVWAQSKSDNRDRLLLLIGYVTVVGIGIRMISILTLPAIFAFIVLVDQEKRKDWRLWGAVITLGLIMYSLSWFLWVAPAVVVISLVMMLLSPQKDRPGWRFCFFFVFLALIGFSTVIYLPIRSSLNPMMDEGHPVSWKAFKEVLDRKQYGNESMVGRSFWRRGSFAHQFGIDGHMGYGGFHMLQFFHFSTKDQEKNFVDGSPAGWMKLLIYLLPTFFVLFGWYLMAKKNKNVAALLIVITLLTTIGMVWYMNFADGQHCDNRFEYTRWVEAGKPGTMPVMYREVRVRDYFYSTGFMFFSMWIGFASGLVLFRLFSSPGRQVRSLAAPLAFVLFLVSPLLPLSQNYRLRDRSGNVLPFDYAYNLLMSCDKNSVLFTNGDNDTFPLWAIQEAYGIRRDVRLVNLSLVNTDWYIKQLKKLEPRVPISYSDARIDQLQPEYNPFESPMAIELTSKKLKGTIPGRRDLQVLRVQDKMILNVIDATDWSKPVHFACSVSSDNFMGLDRYLKMEGMIYRLMPEPLAESERIDAERI
;
A
#
# COMPACT_ATOMS: atom_id res chain seq x y z
N MET A 1 0.63 -34.58 14.82
CA MET A 1 -0.25 -33.93 15.80
C MET A 1 0.28 -33.95 17.24
N ASN A 2 1.43 -34.60 17.51
CA ASN A 2 2.09 -34.57 18.84
C ASN A 2 2.99 -33.36 19.10
N PHE A 3 3.14 -32.47 18.12
CA PHE A 3 3.96 -31.24 18.22
C PHE A 3 3.43 -30.22 19.24
N PHE A 4 2.14 -30.25 19.53
CA PHE A 4 1.48 -29.29 20.43
C PHE A 4 1.52 -29.66 21.91
N LYS A 5 1.99 -30.84 22.33
CA LYS A 5 1.77 -31.31 23.69
C LYS A 5 2.80 -30.93 24.74
N SER A 6 4.07 -30.71 24.44
CA SER A 6 5.08 -30.43 25.51
C SER A 6 5.67 -29.02 25.52
N HIS A 7 5.64 -28.29 24.39
CA HIS A 7 6.08 -26.88 24.32
C HIS A 7 4.91 -25.89 24.19
N SER A 8 3.66 -26.38 24.17
CA SER A 8 2.50 -25.58 23.75
C SER A 8 2.18 -24.39 24.67
N LYS A 9 2.26 -24.58 25.98
CA LYS A 9 1.87 -23.53 26.94
C LYS A 9 2.86 -22.34 26.95
N THR A 10 4.17 -22.61 27.02
CA THR A 10 5.20 -21.56 27.02
C THR A 10 5.20 -20.80 25.69
N ASN A 11 5.12 -21.52 24.57
CA ASN A 11 5.07 -20.92 23.24
C ASN A 11 3.81 -20.05 23.06
N ALA A 12 2.66 -20.55 23.52
CA ALA A 12 1.39 -19.78 23.48
C ALA A 12 1.46 -18.54 24.38
N LEU A 13 2.05 -18.65 25.58
CA LEU A 13 2.20 -17.53 26.51
C LEU A 13 3.09 -16.42 25.92
N ILE A 14 4.25 -16.80 25.34
CA ILE A 14 5.16 -15.82 24.74
C ILE A 14 4.52 -15.20 23.48
N GLY A 15 3.81 -15.99 22.66
CA GLY A 15 3.05 -15.47 21.53
C GLY A 15 1.97 -14.49 21.96
N ALA A 16 1.22 -14.80 23.02
CA ALA A 16 0.22 -13.89 23.61
C ALA A 16 0.88 -12.62 24.19
N LEU A 17 2.07 -12.75 24.80
CA LEU A 17 2.82 -11.59 25.30
C LEU A 17 3.27 -10.68 24.15
N VAL A 18 3.81 -11.24 23.07
CA VAL A 18 4.22 -10.49 21.86
C VAL A 18 3.01 -9.78 21.23
N PHE A 19 1.88 -10.47 21.11
CA PHE A 19 0.63 -9.88 20.64
C PHE A 19 0.17 -8.74 21.56
N GLY A 20 0.16 -8.98 22.89
CA GLY A 20 -0.28 -8.00 23.88
C GLY A 20 0.60 -6.74 23.90
N ILE A 21 1.93 -6.90 23.85
CA ILE A 21 2.88 -5.77 23.81
C ILE A 21 2.66 -4.95 22.54
N SER A 22 2.63 -5.59 21.37
CA SER A 22 2.44 -4.87 20.10
C SER A 22 1.06 -4.19 20.02
N PHE A 23 0.00 -4.90 20.40
CA PHE A 23 -1.34 -4.33 20.44
C PHE A 23 -1.43 -3.12 21.39
N THR A 24 -0.88 -3.22 22.60
CA THR A 24 -0.90 -2.13 23.58
C THR A 24 -0.14 -0.91 23.09
N VAL A 25 1.07 -1.09 22.53
CA VAL A 25 1.85 0.03 22.01
C VAL A 25 1.12 0.71 20.85
N TYR A 26 0.57 -0.05 19.91
CA TYR A 26 -0.22 0.53 18.81
C TYR A 26 -1.48 1.23 19.31
N PHE A 27 -2.19 0.65 20.27
CA PHE A 27 -3.39 1.24 20.86
C PHE A 27 -3.10 2.59 21.54
N LEU A 28 -2.00 2.69 22.28
CA LEU A 28 -1.59 3.91 22.96
C LEU A 28 -1.11 5.01 22.00
N THR A 29 -0.69 4.64 20.80
CA THR A 29 -0.08 5.57 19.82
C THR A 29 -0.93 5.80 18.58
N MET A 30 -2.12 5.21 18.46
CA MET A 30 -2.97 5.37 17.28
C MET A 30 -3.63 6.74 17.19
N SER A 31 -3.99 7.12 15.96
CA SER A 31 -4.79 8.33 15.70
C SER A 31 -6.19 8.21 16.31
N PRO A 32 -6.70 9.26 16.97
CA PRO A 32 -8.02 9.23 17.62
C PRO A 32 -9.20 9.32 16.64
N SER A 33 -8.96 9.69 15.40
CA SER A 33 -9.98 9.91 14.37
C SER A 33 -9.45 9.59 12.98
N ILE A 34 -9.95 10.29 11.94
CA ILE A 34 -9.47 10.12 10.56
C ILE A 34 -7.99 10.45 10.43
N CYS A 35 -7.37 9.91 9.40
CA CYS A 35 -5.98 10.16 9.04
C CYS A 35 -5.90 10.78 7.64
N LEU A 36 -4.74 11.35 7.30
CA LEU A 36 -4.44 11.82 5.95
C LEU A 36 -4.19 10.64 4.99
N TRP A 37 -3.93 10.94 3.73
CA TRP A 37 -3.66 9.98 2.65
C TRP A 37 -4.88 9.10 2.33
N ASP A 38 -4.64 7.91 1.82
CA ASP A 38 -5.67 6.95 1.37
C ASP A 38 -6.64 6.50 2.49
N CYS A 39 -6.36 6.84 3.74
CA CYS A 39 -7.20 6.53 4.91
C CYS A 39 -8.61 7.08 4.80
N GLY A 40 -8.71 8.36 4.46
CA GLY A 40 -9.99 9.01 4.32
C GLY A 40 -10.85 8.35 3.25
N GLU A 41 -10.22 7.99 2.12
CA GLU A 41 -10.90 7.30 1.02
C GLU A 41 -11.39 5.90 1.43
N TYR A 42 -10.55 5.10 2.10
CA TYR A 42 -10.96 3.75 2.54
C TYR A 42 -12.03 3.79 3.62
N LEU A 43 -11.95 4.76 4.54
CA LEU A 43 -12.99 4.97 5.54
C LEU A 43 -14.31 5.38 4.86
N ALA A 44 -14.28 6.38 3.96
CA ALA A 44 -15.45 6.82 3.20
C ALA A 44 -16.06 5.67 2.39
N SER A 45 -15.23 4.95 1.62
CA SER A 45 -15.67 3.80 0.84
C SER A 45 -16.24 2.68 1.71
N SER A 46 -15.65 2.40 2.88
CA SER A 46 -16.19 1.42 3.82
C SER A 46 -17.51 1.88 4.44
N ALA A 47 -17.66 3.18 4.74
CA ALA A 47 -18.87 3.73 5.33
C ALA A 47 -20.06 3.69 4.36
N CYS A 48 -19.86 4.00 3.07
CA CYS A 48 -20.93 4.00 2.06
C CYS A 48 -20.97 2.73 1.19
N LEU A 49 -20.11 1.73 1.43
CA LEU A 49 -19.89 0.58 0.55
C LEU A 49 -19.58 1.03 -0.90
N GLY A 50 -18.68 1.99 -1.03
CA GLY A 50 -18.23 2.55 -2.29
C GLY A 50 -17.09 1.78 -2.91
N ILE A 51 -16.50 2.35 -3.96
CA ILE A 51 -15.38 1.82 -4.71
C ILE A 51 -14.22 2.80 -4.63
N PRO A 52 -13.15 2.50 -3.91
CA PRO A 52 -11.94 3.32 -3.88
C PRO A 52 -11.11 3.14 -5.15
N HIS A 53 -10.01 3.88 -5.25
CA HIS A 53 -9.12 3.88 -6.41
C HIS A 53 -8.71 2.47 -6.87
N PRO A 54 -8.47 2.28 -8.19
CA PRO A 54 -8.13 0.99 -8.76
C PRO A 54 -6.94 0.28 -8.08
N PRO A 55 -7.05 -1.04 -7.82
CA PRO A 55 -8.07 -1.97 -8.31
C PRO A 55 -9.35 -2.10 -7.44
N GLY A 56 -9.70 -1.11 -6.63
CA GLY A 56 -10.95 -1.04 -5.89
C GLY A 56 -11.02 -1.79 -4.56
N THR A 57 -9.99 -2.53 -4.19
CA THR A 57 -9.79 -3.24 -2.90
C THR A 57 -11.06 -3.76 -2.21
N PRO A 58 -11.89 -4.58 -2.89
CA PRO A 58 -13.25 -4.89 -2.45
C PRO A 58 -13.32 -5.58 -1.09
N LEU A 59 -12.38 -6.49 -0.80
CA LEU A 59 -12.38 -7.20 0.48
C LEU A 59 -12.07 -6.25 1.64
N LEU A 60 -11.18 -5.27 1.45
CA LEU A 60 -10.89 -4.25 2.47
C LEU A 60 -12.14 -3.43 2.80
N VAL A 61 -12.88 -2.99 1.78
CA VAL A 61 -14.10 -2.20 1.94
C VAL A 61 -15.17 -3.01 2.70
N MET A 62 -15.39 -4.27 2.32
CA MET A 62 -16.36 -5.14 3.01
C MET A 62 -15.95 -5.42 4.47
N LEU A 63 -14.67 -5.71 4.72
CA LEU A 63 -14.14 -5.89 6.08
C LEU A 63 -14.27 -4.61 6.90
N GLY A 64 -13.90 -3.47 6.32
CA GLY A 64 -14.01 -2.16 6.96
C GLY A 64 -15.45 -1.83 7.34
N ARG A 65 -16.41 -2.07 6.42
CA ARG A 65 -17.85 -1.88 6.71
C ARG A 65 -18.32 -2.77 7.85
N SER A 66 -18.01 -4.06 7.78
CA SER A 66 -18.39 -5.02 8.81
C SER A 66 -17.81 -4.61 10.18
N TRP A 67 -16.57 -4.15 10.20
CA TRP A 67 -15.88 -3.70 11.41
C TRP A 67 -16.47 -2.43 11.99
N ILE A 68 -16.78 -1.42 11.18
CA ILE A 68 -17.43 -0.18 11.59
C ILE A 68 -18.79 -0.46 12.24
N VAL A 69 -19.57 -1.40 11.67
CA VAL A 69 -20.87 -1.81 12.19
C VAL A 69 -20.73 -2.60 13.49
N LEU A 70 -19.77 -3.55 13.54
CA LEU A 70 -19.52 -4.36 14.74
C LEU A 70 -19.17 -3.49 15.97
N LEU A 71 -18.39 -2.44 15.76
CA LEU A 71 -17.95 -1.53 16.81
C LEU A 71 -18.84 -0.27 16.93
N SER A 72 -20.13 -0.36 16.55
CA SER A 72 -21.06 0.79 16.57
C SER A 72 -21.25 1.46 17.94
N PHE A 73 -20.92 0.77 19.03
CA PHE A 73 -20.93 1.30 20.40
C PHE A 73 -19.78 2.30 20.70
N ILE A 74 -18.73 2.37 19.87
CA ILE A 74 -17.70 3.40 19.95
C ILE A 74 -18.18 4.60 19.12
N HIS A 75 -18.14 5.82 19.67
CA HIS A 75 -18.71 7.00 19.01
C HIS A 75 -17.99 7.37 17.72
N ASP A 76 -16.66 7.55 17.75
CA ASP A 76 -15.89 8.01 16.57
C ASP A 76 -15.67 6.88 15.57
N ILE A 77 -16.09 7.10 14.31
CA ILE A 77 -16.05 6.10 13.26
C ILE A 77 -14.62 5.89 12.70
N GLY A 78 -13.80 6.93 12.67
CA GLY A 78 -12.40 6.83 12.30
C GLY A 78 -11.60 6.02 13.32
N TYR A 79 -11.89 6.25 14.61
CA TYR A 79 -11.31 5.45 15.69
C TYR A 79 -11.64 3.97 15.55
N ARG A 80 -12.93 3.62 15.27
CA ARG A 80 -13.33 2.23 15.00
C ARG A 80 -12.49 1.63 13.89
N TYR A 81 -12.33 2.39 12.81
CA TYR A 81 -11.62 1.93 11.64
C TYR A 81 -10.11 1.72 11.91
N ASN A 82 -9.48 2.60 12.68
CA ASN A 82 -8.09 2.47 13.10
C ASN A 82 -7.84 1.21 13.96
N LEU A 83 -8.80 0.80 14.78
CA LEU A 83 -8.71 -0.45 15.54
C LEU A 83 -8.56 -1.69 14.67
N LEU A 84 -9.12 -1.70 13.45
CA LEU A 84 -8.90 -2.78 12.49
C LEU A 84 -7.43 -2.89 12.08
N ALA A 85 -6.77 -1.76 11.85
CA ALA A 85 -5.35 -1.73 11.49
C ALA A 85 -4.46 -2.22 12.63
N ILE A 86 -4.74 -1.77 13.86
CA ILE A 86 -4.00 -2.20 15.07
C ILE A 86 -4.12 -3.71 15.27
N LEU A 87 -5.34 -4.23 15.26
CA LEU A 87 -5.58 -5.66 15.46
C LEU A 87 -4.89 -6.49 14.37
N SER A 88 -5.02 -6.06 13.13
CA SER A 88 -4.38 -6.72 11.98
C SER A 88 -2.87 -6.75 12.10
N SER A 89 -2.28 -5.64 12.54
CA SER A 89 -0.84 -5.51 12.75
C SER A 89 -0.35 -6.40 13.90
N ALA A 90 -1.05 -6.41 15.03
CA ALA A 90 -0.69 -7.25 16.18
C ALA A 90 -0.82 -8.76 15.86
N ILE A 91 -1.85 -9.16 15.08
CA ILE A 91 -1.98 -10.54 14.57
C ILE A 91 -0.81 -10.86 13.63
N THR A 92 -0.43 -9.94 12.75
CA THR A 92 0.75 -10.13 11.88
C THR A 92 2.02 -10.38 12.69
N VAL A 93 2.27 -9.58 13.73
CA VAL A 93 3.42 -9.73 14.64
C VAL A 93 3.40 -11.08 15.36
N LEU A 94 2.22 -11.54 15.80
CA LEU A 94 2.05 -12.89 16.34
C LEU A 94 2.47 -13.98 15.35
N PHE A 95 2.02 -13.88 14.08
CA PHE A 95 2.43 -14.85 13.04
C PHE A 95 3.92 -14.75 12.71
N VAL A 96 4.53 -13.56 12.74
CA VAL A 96 5.99 -13.39 12.62
C VAL A 96 6.69 -14.21 13.70
N TYR A 97 6.26 -14.11 14.96
CA TYR A 97 6.77 -14.94 16.05
C TYR A 97 6.62 -16.43 15.75
N LEU A 98 5.43 -16.87 15.35
CA LEU A 98 5.15 -18.29 15.06
C LEU A 98 5.99 -18.83 13.89
N ILE A 99 6.21 -18.02 12.84
CA ILE A 99 7.08 -18.39 11.71
C ILE A 99 8.52 -18.58 12.20
N ILE A 100 9.04 -17.63 12.99
CA ILE A 100 10.42 -17.70 13.50
C ILE A 100 10.62 -18.97 14.34
N ILE A 101 9.73 -19.22 15.28
CA ILE A 101 9.81 -20.42 16.13
C ILE A 101 9.78 -21.70 15.28
N ARG A 102 8.82 -21.77 14.35
CA ARG A 102 8.67 -22.97 13.51
C ARG A 102 9.89 -23.21 12.61
N ALA A 103 10.39 -22.16 11.96
CA ALA A 103 11.56 -22.26 11.10
C ALA A 103 12.82 -22.65 11.91
N LEU A 104 13.04 -22.08 13.11
CA LEU A 104 14.15 -22.45 13.98
C LEU A 104 14.07 -23.92 14.43
N ILE A 105 12.87 -24.43 14.73
CA ILE A 105 12.67 -25.85 15.07
C ILE A 105 12.95 -26.73 13.84
N MET A 106 12.55 -26.33 12.64
CA MET A 106 12.88 -27.07 11.40
C MET A 106 14.40 -27.12 11.12
N VAL A 107 15.14 -26.16 11.62
CA VAL A 107 16.61 -26.05 11.43
C VAL A 107 17.38 -26.90 12.45
N TRP A 108 16.92 -26.96 13.71
CA TRP A 108 17.66 -27.62 14.78
C TRP A 108 16.96 -28.78 15.48
N GLY A 109 15.67 -28.98 15.16
CA GLY A 109 14.87 -29.94 15.89
C GLY A 109 14.35 -29.43 17.22
N GLU A 110 13.60 -30.26 17.93
CA GLU A 110 13.19 -30.00 19.31
C GLU A 110 14.42 -30.10 20.24
N SER A 111 14.57 -29.12 21.12
CA SER A 111 15.73 -29.04 21.98
C SER A 111 15.49 -29.67 23.32
N ASP A 112 16.45 -30.50 23.78
CA ASP A 112 16.35 -31.24 25.05
C ASP A 112 16.68 -30.39 26.29
N THR A 113 17.36 -29.24 26.10
CA THR A 113 17.80 -28.41 27.23
C THR A 113 17.00 -27.11 27.31
N LEU A 114 16.74 -26.65 28.55
CA LEU A 114 16.03 -25.40 28.80
C LEU A 114 16.66 -24.21 28.05
N TRP A 115 17.98 -24.04 28.13
CA TRP A 115 18.67 -22.90 27.52
C TRP A 115 18.59 -22.88 26.00
N LYS A 116 18.60 -24.01 25.34
CA LYS A 116 18.41 -24.10 23.90
C LYS A 116 16.97 -23.75 23.51
N ARG A 117 15.97 -24.17 24.32
CA ARG A 117 14.57 -23.75 24.13
C ARG A 117 14.40 -22.25 24.30
N LEU A 118 14.99 -21.68 25.37
CA LEU A 118 14.93 -20.23 25.60
C LEU A 118 15.61 -19.45 24.48
N SER A 119 16.67 -20.01 23.84
CA SER A 119 17.29 -19.38 22.66
C SER A 119 16.31 -19.24 21.48
N LEU A 120 15.51 -20.29 21.22
CA LEU A 120 14.50 -20.25 20.16
C LEU A 120 13.41 -19.22 20.47
N TYR A 121 12.89 -19.22 21.69
CA TYR A 121 11.87 -18.27 22.12
C TYR A 121 12.39 -16.83 22.14
N CYS A 122 13.62 -16.61 22.55
CA CYS A 122 14.26 -15.30 22.48
C CYS A 122 14.36 -14.81 21.02
N GLY A 123 14.80 -15.67 20.10
CA GLY A 123 14.82 -15.33 18.67
C GLY A 123 13.44 -14.94 18.13
N GLY A 124 12.40 -15.71 18.48
CA GLY A 124 11.01 -15.38 18.12
C GLY A 124 10.57 -14.05 18.70
N PHE A 125 10.81 -13.80 19.98
CA PHE A 125 10.46 -12.56 20.68
C PHE A 125 11.18 -11.35 20.09
N VAL A 126 12.49 -11.44 19.88
CA VAL A 126 13.32 -10.37 19.31
C VAL A 126 12.83 -10.01 17.91
N GLY A 127 12.76 -10.98 17.00
CA GLY A 127 12.40 -10.71 15.60
C GLY A 127 10.97 -10.16 15.45
N SER A 128 10.02 -10.65 16.24
CA SER A 128 8.64 -10.16 16.20
C SER A 128 8.52 -8.73 16.76
N LEU A 129 9.22 -8.38 17.82
CA LEU A 129 9.19 -7.02 18.37
C LEU A 129 10.03 -6.05 17.54
N PHE A 130 11.11 -6.47 16.87
CA PHE A 130 11.76 -5.65 15.86
C PHE A 130 10.82 -5.35 14.68
N CYS A 131 10.00 -6.31 14.28
CA CYS A 131 8.94 -6.07 13.29
C CYS A 131 7.91 -5.07 13.83
N ALA A 132 7.42 -5.29 15.04
CA ALA A 132 6.40 -4.43 15.65
C ALA A 132 6.84 -2.97 15.75
N PHE A 133 8.12 -2.74 16.06
CA PHE A 133 8.66 -1.40 16.31
C PHE A 133 9.48 -0.86 15.14
N ALA A 134 9.54 -1.54 13.98
CA ALA A 134 10.09 -1.00 12.75
C ALA A 134 9.27 0.22 12.32
N ALA A 135 9.95 1.31 11.97
CA ALA A 135 9.32 2.62 11.74
C ALA A 135 8.15 2.58 10.76
N THR A 136 8.34 1.97 9.59
CA THR A 136 7.31 1.89 8.54
C THR A 136 6.17 0.94 8.92
N PHE A 137 6.49 -0.20 9.54
CA PHE A 137 5.46 -1.17 9.96
C PHE A 137 4.56 -0.59 11.06
N TRP A 138 5.16 0.08 12.05
CA TRP A 138 4.43 0.76 13.11
C TRP A 138 3.56 1.89 12.57
N PHE A 139 4.12 2.76 11.70
CA PHE A 139 3.35 3.81 11.05
C PHE A 139 2.12 3.26 10.31
N ALA A 140 2.31 2.18 9.54
CA ALA A 140 1.21 1.53 8.83
C ALA A 140 0.17 0.88 9.77
N ALA A 141 0.51 0.62 11.03
CA ALA A 141 -0.43 0.14 12.04
C ALA A 141 -1.32 1.25 12.61
N LEU A 142 -0.86 2.49 12.62
CA LEU A 142 -1.54 3.62 13.27
C LEU A 142 -2.36 4.47 12.34
N GLU A 143 -1.87 4.63 11.13
CA GLU A 143 -2.51 5.38 10.07
C GLU A 143 -2.85 4.43 8.93
N ALA A 144 -3.78 4.83 8.21
CA ALA A 144 -4.48 4.07 7.22
C ALA A 144 -3.74 3.72 5.94
N SER A 145 -2.49 3.50 5.96
CA SER A 145 -1.89 2.54 5.06
C SER A 145 -2.35 1.11 5.39
N GLN A 146 -3.53 1.01 5.92
CA GLN A 146 -4.17 -0.17 6.51
C GLN A 146 -4.15 -1.37 5.57
N GLN A 147 -4.24 -1.12 4.26
CA GLN A 147 -4.05 -2.15 3.25
C GLN A 147 -2.78 -2.97 3.48
N SER A 148 -1.66 -2.32 3.83
CA SER A 148 -0.36 -2.99 3.99
C SER A 148 -0.41 -4.02 5.11
N ASN A 149 -0.90 -3.64 6.28
CA ASN A 149 -0.87 -4.52 7.44
C ASN A 149 -1.98 -5.58 7.43
N ILE A 150 -3.18 -5.27 6.90
CA ILE A 150 -4.22 -6.28 6.70
C ILE A 150 -3.75 -7.31 5.64
N THR A 151 -3.09 -6.87 4.58
CA THR A 151 -2.49 -7.77 3.59
C THR A 151 -1.36 -8.62 4.19
N ASN A 152 -0.58 -8.07 5.11
CA ASN A 152 0.48 -8.82 5.76
C ASN A 152 -0.04 -10.02 6.55
N ILE A 153 -1.28 -10.01 7.07
CA ILE A 153 -1.90 -11.21 7.68
C ILE A 153 -1.93 -12.36 6.68
N THR A 154 -2.42 -12.12 5.46
CA THR A 154 -2.50 -13.17 4.44
C THR A 154 -1.11 -13.66 4.04
N THR A 155 -0.15 -12.76 3.94
CA THR A 155 1.26 -13.05 3.65
C THR A 155 1.89 -13.95 4.72
N VAL A 156 1.81 -13.57 6.00
CA VAL A 156 2.40 -14.38 7.08
C VAL A 156 1.66 -15.69 7.29
N LEU A 157 0.33 -15.70 7.11
CA LEU A 157 -0.47 -16.91 7.21
C LEU A 157 -0.07 -17.92 6.12
N THR A 158 0.11 -17.47 4.88
CA THR A 158 0.54 -18.37 3.78
C THR A 158 1.94 -18.93 4.02
N ILE A 159 2.89 -18.13 4.49
CA ILE A 159 4.23 -18.62 4.84
C ILE A 159 4.18 -19.59 6.03
N TRP A 160 3.41 -19.28 7.06
CA TRP A 160 3.25 -20.17 8.20
C TRP A 160 2.62 -21.51 7.80
N LEU A 161 1.55 -21.48 6.98
CA LEU A 161 0.91 -22.68 6.43
C LEU A 161 1.88 -23.49 5.56
N THR A 162 2.75 -22.83 4.80
CA THR A 162 3.78 -23.47 3.98
C THR A 162 4.79 -24.26 4.85
N LEU A 163 5.21 -23.68 5.96
CA LEU A 163 6.07 -24.39 6.93
C LEU A 163 5.31 -25.53 7.63
N VAL A 164 4.01 -25.38 7.90
CA VAL A 164 3.14 -26.46 8.40
C VAL A 164 3.04 -27.57 7.38
N TRP A 165 2.82 -27.23 6.11
CA TRP A 165 2.75 -28.19 5.01
C TRP A 165 4.01 -29.04 4.90
N ALA A 166 5.18 -28.41 4.99
CA ALA A 166 6.47 -29.13 4.90
C ALA A 166 6.68 -30.18 6.02
N GLN A 167 6.04 -29.97 7.18
CA GLN A 167 6.11 -30.88 8.32
C GLN A 167 4.92 -31.89 8.40
N SER A 168 3.92 -31.71 7.53
CA SER A 168 2.72 -32.54 7.56
C SER A 168 2.92 -33.90 6.89
N LYS A 169 2.19 -34.93 7.35
CA LYS A 169 2.12 -36.26 6.73
C LYS A 169 1.17 -36.27 5.54
N SER A 170 1.28 -37.27 4.66
CA SER A 170 0.70 -37.32 3.30
C SER A 170 -0.75 -36.86 3.15
N ASP A 171 -1.66 -37.31 4.00
CA ASP A 171 -3.10 -37.12 3.78
C ASP A 171 -3.63 -35.70 3.85
N ASN A 172 -2.90 -34.78 4.52
CA ASN A 172 -3.31 -33.38 4.69
C ASN A 172 -2.51 -32.41 3.81
N ARG A 173 -1.46 -32.88 3.12
CA ARG A 173 -0.55 -31.99 2.36
C ARG A 173 -1.26 -31.28 1.22
N ASP A 174 -2.06 -32.00 0.43
CA ASP A 174 -2.79 -31.39 -0.70
C ASP A 174 -3.83 -30.39 -0.21
N ARG A 175 -4.55 -30.70 0.88
CA ARG A 175 -5.52 -29.75 1.47
C ARG A 175 -4.85 -28.45 1.95
N LEU A 176 -3.67 -28.56 2.54
CA LEU A 176 -2.90 -27.38 2.95
C LEU A 176 -2.43 -26.55 1.76
N LEU A 177 -2.01 -27.17 0.65
CA LEU A 177 -1.67 -26.45 -0.58
C LEU A 177 -2.88 -25.73 -1.19
N LEU A 178 -4.05 -26.37 -1.19
CA LEU A 178 -5.29 -25.74 -1.61
C LEU A 178 -5.62 -24.51 -0.75
N LEU A 179 -5.47 -24.62 0.58
CA LEU A 179 -5.69 -23.52 1.50
C LEU A 179 -4.68 -22.38 1.29
N ILE A 180 -3.39 -22.71 1.07
CA ILE A 180 -2.34 -21.71 0.79
C ILE A 180 -2.69 -20.94 -0.48
N GLY A 181 -3.05 -21.62 -1.57
CA GLY A 181 -3.47 -20.99 -2.82
C GLY A 181 -4.70 -20.09 -2.63
N TYR A 182 -5.71 -20.58 -1.93
CA TYR A 182 -6.91 -19.81 -1.61
C TYR A 182 -6.61 -18.52 -0.82
N VAL A 183 -5.87 -18.63 0.31
CA VAL A 183 -5.53 -17.48 1.15
C VAL A 183 -4.68 -16.46 0.40
N THR A 184 -3.74 -16.92 -0.44
CA THR A 184 -2.93 -16.02 -1.28
C THR A 184 -3.80 -15.18 -2.20
N VAL A 185 -4.80 -15.80 -2.85
CA VAL A 185 -5.68 -15.08 -3.79
C VAL A 185 -6.70 -14.21 -3.06
N VAL A 186 -7.22 -14.62 -1.92
CA VAL A 186 -8.06 -13.76 -1.05
C VAL A 186 -7.32 -12.47 -0.67
N GLY A 187 -6.02 -12.57 -0.37
CA GLY A 187 -5.19 -11.40 -0.06
C GLY A 187 -5.12 -10.37 -1.19
N ILE A 188 -5.31 -10.79 -2.45
CA ILE A 188 -5.33 -9.87 -3.61
C ILE A 188 -6.55 -8.95 -3.55
N GLY A 189 -7.67 -9.40 -3.01
CA GLY A 189 -8.86 -8.55 -2.77
C GLY A 189 -8.62 -7.41 -1.77
N ILE A 190 -7.48 -7.42 -1.07
CA ILE A 190 -7.02 -6.32 -0.21
C ILE A 190 -5.90 -5.55 -0.93
N ARG A 191 -4.84 -6.25 -1.32
CA ARG A 191 -3.69 -5.64 -2.03
C ARG A 191 -2.91 -6.69 -2.82
N MET A 192 -2.49 -6.33 -4.03
CA MET A 192 -1.81 -7.24 -4.94
C MET A 192 -0.47 -7.78 -4.44
N ILE A 193 0.18 -7.13 -3.47
CA ILE A 193 1.49 -7.55 -2.96
C ILE A 193 1.47 -8.98 -2.36
N SER A 194 0.31 -9.47 -1.93
CA SER A 194 0.16 -10.84 -1.40
C SER A 194 0.59 -11.91 -2.42
N ILE A 195 0.46 -11.64 -3.73
CA ILE A 195 0.85 -12.57 -4.79
C ILE A 195 2.38 -12.82 -4.84
N LEU A 196 3.19 -11.90 -4.30
CA LEU A 196 4.65 -12.06 -4.27
C LEU A 196 5.11 -13.26 -3.42
N THR A 197 4.24 -13.78 -2.55
CA THR A 197 4.51 -15.02 -1.81
C THR A 197 4.53 -16.24 -2.73
N LEU A 198 3.76 -16.22 -3.81
CA LEU A 198 3.54 -17.38 -4.68
C LEU A 198 4.83 -17.95 -5.30
N PRO A 199 5.74 -17.14 -5.91
CA PRO A 199 6.99 -17.67 -6.45
C PRO A 199 7.88 -18.32 -5.40
N ALA A 200 7.98 -17.73 -4.21
CA ALA A 200 8.80 -18.27 -3.11
C ALA A 200 8.23 -19.58 -2.57
N ILE A 201 6.91 -19.63 -2.36
CA ILE A 201 6.20 -20.84 -1.91
C ILE A 201 6.31 -21.95 -2.95
N PHE A 202 6.10 -21.64 -4.22
CA PHE A 202 6.20 -22.61 -5.30
C PHE A 202 7.63 -23.18 -5.41
N ALA A 203 8.65 -22.33 -5.39
CA ALA A 203 10.04 -22.78 -5.37
C ALA A 203 10.32 -23.72 -4.19
N PHE A 204 9.80 -23.38 -3.01
CA PHE A 204 9.94 -24.23 -1.82
C PHE A 204 9.25 -25.59 -1.97
N ILE A 205 8.02 -25.62 -2.52
CA ILE A 205 7.29 -26.88 -2.78
C ILE A 205 8.10 -27.78 -3.71
N VAL A 206 8.64 -27.21 -4.79
CA VAL A 206 9.45 -27.94 -5.79
C VAL A 206 10.76 -28.45 -5.19
N LEU A 207 11.35 -27.75 -4.21
CA LEU A 207 12.57 -28.18 -3.53
C LEU A 207 12.31 -29.30 -2.50
N VAL A 208 11.16 -29.29 -1.85
CA VAL A 208 10.83 -30.22 -0.75
C VAL A 208 10.14 -31.49 -1.26
N ASP A 209 9.34 -31.38 -2.33
CA ASP A 209 8.48 -32.46 -2.82
C ASP A 209 8.82 -32.81 -4.27
N GLN A 210 9.51 -33.96 -4.46
CA GLN A 210 9.94 -34.41 -5.78
C GLN A 210 8.77 -34.88 -6.66
N GLU A 211 7.68 -35.37 -6.07
CA GLU A 211 6.51 -35.79 -6.84
C GLU A 211 5.77 -34.56 -7.39
N LYS A 212 5.55 -33.56 -6.55
CA LYS A 212 4.96 -32.29 -6.97
C LYS A 212 5.84 -31.54 -7.99
N ARG A 213 7.15 -31.66 -7.90
CA ARG A 213 8.08 -31.10 -8.89
C ARG A 213 7.86 -31.66 -10.30
N LYS A 214 7.52 -32.94 -10.42
CA LYS A 214 7.32 -33.62 -11.70
C LYS A 214 5.89 -33.47 -12.24
N ASP A 215 4.95 -33.03 -11.42
CA ASP A 215 3.56 -32.87 -11.82
C ASP A 215 3.35 -31.57 -12.60
N TRP A 216 3.38 -31.65 -13.93
CA TRP A 216 3.17 -30.50 -14.82
C TRP A 216 1.81 -29.81 -14.62
N ARG A 217 0.80 -30.51 -14.08
CA ARG A 217 -0.53 -29.97 -13.76
C ARG A 217 -0.44 -28.93 -12.64
N LEU A 218 0.41 -29.19 -11.63
CA LEU A 218 0.72 -28.18 -10.61
C LEU A 218 1.36 -26.94 -11.23
N TRP A 219 2.30 -27.13 -12.17
CA TRP A 219 2.92 -26.00 -12.88
C TRP A 219 1.89 -25.19 -13.66
N GLY A 220 0.99 -25.86 -14.39
CA GLY A 220 -0.10 -25.20 -15.12
C GLY A 220 -1.02 -24.40 -14.18
N ALA A 221 -1.39 -24.97 -13.03
CA ALA A 221 -2.21 -24.28 -12.04
C ALA A 221 -1.51 -23.06 -11.44
N VAL A 222 -0.22 -23.19 -11.09
CA VAL A 222 0.57 -22.06 -10.54
C VAL A 222 0.80 -20.97 -11.58
N ILE A 223 1.07 -21.34 -12.84
CA ILE A 223 1.17 -20.37 -13.95
C ILE A 223 -0.15 -19.64 -14.14
N THR A 224 -1.30 -20.35 -14.04
CA THR A 224 -2.62 -19.72 -14.11
C THR A 224 -2.80 -18.65 -13.02
N LEU A 225 -2.39 -18.94 -11.79
CA LEU A 225 -2.38 -17.92 -10.73
C LEU A 225 -1.37 -16.79 -11.02
N GLY A 226 -0.23 -17.12 -11.61
CA GLY A 226 0.79 -16.16 -12.01
C GLY A 226 0.30 -15.14 -13.05
N LEU A 227 -0.73 -15.46 -13.84
CA LEU A 227 -1.36 -14.51 -14.77
C LEU A 227 -1.92 -13.28 -14.06
N ILE A 228 -2.29 -13.38 -12.78
CA ILE A 228 -2.72 -12.26 -11.97
C ILE A 228 -1.64 -11.15 -11.92
N MET A 229 -0.36 -11.54 -11.92
CA MET A 229 0.76 -10.57 -11.95
C MET A 229 0.90 -9.87 -13.30
N TYR A 230 0.44 -10.49 -14.37
CA TYR A 230 0.47 -9.91 -15.71
C TYR A 230 -0.75 -9.01 -15.96
N SER A 231 -1.95 -9.54 -15.71
CA SER A 231 -3.23 -8.84 -15.85
C SER A 231 -4.33 -9.58 -15.10
N LEU A 232 -5.04 -8.88 -14.21
CA LEU A 232 -6.18 -9.43 -13.49
C LEU A 232 -7.30 -9.88 -14.42
N SER A 233 -7.51 -9.15 -15.52
CA SER A 233 -8.54 -9.48 -16.50
C SER A 233 -8.22 -10.78 -17.28
N TRP A 234 -6.94 -11.06 -17.58
CA TRP A 234 -6.55 -12.33 -18.21
C TRP A 234 -6.80 -13.53 -17.31
N PHE A 235 -6.55 -13.40 -16.01
CA PHE A 235 -6.87 -14.45 -15.06
C PHE A 235 -8.35 -14.84 -15.09
N LEU A 236 -9.26 -13.85 -15.22
CA LEU A 236 -10.71 -14.10 -15.30
C LEU A 236 -11.15 -14.92 -16.54
N TRP A 237 -10.34 -14.92 -17.61
CA TRP A 237 -10.61 -15.76 -18.79
C TRP A 237 -9.97 -17.14 -18.70
N VAL A 238 -8.71 -17.18 -18.30
CA VAL A 238 -7.91 -18.41 -18.33
C VAL A 238 -8.30 -19.36 -17.18
N ALA A 239 -8.52 -18.83 -15.98
CA ALA A 239 -8.80 -19.68 -14.83
C ALA A 239 -10.11 -20.49 -14.97
N PRO A 240 -11.26 -19.95 -15.44
CA PRO A 240 -12.44 -20.74 -15.74
C PRO A 240 -12.19 -21.82 -16.80
N ALA A 241 -11.42 -21.50 -17.85
CA ALA A 241 -11.07 -22.48 -18.87
C ALA A 241 -10.25 -23.64 -18.27
N VAL A 242 -9.26 -23.33 -17.42
CA VAL A 242 -8.46 -24.36 -16.73
C VAL A 242 -9.32 -25.19 -15.78
N VAL A 243 -10.30 -24.59 -15.10
CA VAL A 243 -11.26 -25.33 -14.24
C VAL A 243 -12.07 -26.31 -15.08
N VAL A 244 -12.64 -25.88 -16.22
CA VAL A 244 -13.42 -26.76 -17.12
C VAL A 244 -12.54 -27.87 -17.68
N ILE A 245 -11.36 -27.56 -18.20
CA ILE A 245 -10.39 -28.54 -18.71
C ILE A 245 -10.03 -29.56 -17.63
N SER A 246 -9.71 -29.09 -16.43
CA SER A 246 -9.33 -29.95 -15.31
C SER A 246 -10.47 -30.89 -14.88
N LEU A 247 -11.72 -30.38 -14.90
CA LEU A 247 -12.91 -31.19 -14.61
C LEU A 247 -13.12 -32.30 -15.67
N VAL A 248 -13.05 -31.94 -16.95
CA VAL A 248 -13.18 -32.89 -18.06
C VAL A 248 -12.06 -33.95 -17.99
N MET A 249 -10.82 -33.51 -17.79
CA MET A 249 -9.69 -34.42 -17.68
C MET A 249 -9.76 -35.30 -16.43
N MET A 250 -10.31 -34.81 -15.32
CA MET A 250 -10.56 -35.63 -14.12
C MET A 250 -11.54 -36.77 -14.40
N LEU A 251 -12.53 -36.57 -15.28
CA LEU A 251 -13.51 -37.57 -15.65
C LEU A 251 -12.98 -38.60 -16.70
N LEU A 252 -12.23 -38.07 -17.70
CA LEU A 252 -11.80 -38.87 -18.85
C LEU A 252 -10.44 -39.55 -18.65
N SER A 253 -9.57 -39.06 -17.77
CA SER A 253 -8.22 -39.62 -17.60
C SER A 253 -8.19 -40.96 -16.89
N PRO A 254 -7.13 -41.77 -17.12
CA PRO A 254 -6.89 -43.00 -16.38
C PRO A 254 -6.87 -42.78 -14.86
N GLN A 255 -7.25 -43.82 -14.09
CA GLN A 255 -7.37 -43.70 -12.62
C GLN A 255 -6.12 -43.15 -11.93
N LYS A 256 -4.93 -43.49 -12.43
CA LYS A 256 -3.64 -43.02 -11.90
C LYS A 256 -3.44 -41.49 -12.01
N ASP A 257 -4.03 -40.84 -13.01
CA ASP A 257 -3.87 -39.42 -13.30
C ASP A 257 -4.97 -38.55 -12.68
N ARG A 258 -6.10 -39.12 -12.31
CA ARG A 258 -7.25 -38.44 -11.71
C ARG A 258 -6.92 -37.62 -10.47
N PRO A 259 -6.07 -38.09 -9.53
CA PRO A 259 -5.73 -37.28 -8.35
C PRO A 259 -5.06 -35.95 -8.68
N GLY A 260 -4.15 -35.92 -9.67
CA GLY A 260 -3.48 -34.68 -10.11
C GLY A 260 -4.45 -33.70 -10.78
N TRP A 261 -5.38 -34.22 -11.63
CA TRP A 261 -6.42 -33.37 -12.23
C TRP A 261 -7.41 -32.84 -11.18
N ARG A 262 -7.80 -33.68 -10.20
CA ARG A 262 -8.62 -33.26 -9.07
C ARG A 262 -7.96 -32.15 -8.27
N PHE A 263 -6.66 -32.28 -8.01
CA PHE A 263 -5.90 -31.22 -7.33
C PHE A 263 -5.88 -29.93 -8.14
N CYS A 264 -5.57 -29.99 -9.45
CA CYS A 264 -5.55 -28.82 -10.34
C CYS A 264 -6.93 -28.13 -10.38
N PHE A 265 -8.01 -28.92 -10.52
CA PHE A 265 -9.38 -28.43 -10.49
C PHE A 265 -9.66 -27.64 -9.21
N PHE A 266 -9.46 -28.25 -8.03
CA PHE A 266 -9.76 -27.58 -6.76
C PHE A 266 -8.85 -26.40 -6.49
N PHE A 267 -7.57 -26.46 -6.90
CA PHE A 267 -6.63 -25.37 -6.70
C PHE A 267 -7.04 -24.11 -7.45
N VAL A 268 -7.35 -24.21 -8.74
CA VAL A 268 -7.77 -23.07 -9.56
C VAL A 268 -9.21 -22.66 -9.24
N PHE A 269 -10.10 -23.59 -8.93
CA PHE A 269 -11.49 -23.30 -8.53
C PHE A 269 -11.54 -22.50 -7.22
N LEU A 270 -10.78 -22.91 -6.20
CA LEU A 270 -10.68 -22.17 -4.94
C LEU A 270 -10.02 -20.81 -5.14
N ALA A 271 -9.04 -20.70 -6.05
CA ALA A 271 -8.48 -19.43 -6.43
C ALA A 271 -9.53 -18.49 -7.06
N LEU A 272 -10.39 -19.00 -7.95
CA LEU A 272 -11.52 -18.23 -8.48
C LEU A 272 -12.49 -17.78 -7.39
N ILE A 273 -12.81 -18.66 -6.42
CA ILE A 273 -13.64 -18.30 -5.26
C ILE A 273 -12.95 -17.19 -4.46
N GLY A 274 -11.66 -17.29 -4.16
CA GLY A 274 -10.91 -16.24 -3.47
C GLY A 274 -10.91 -14.92 -4.23
N PHE A 275 -10.82 -14.98 -5.56
CA PHE A 275 -10.83 -13.81 -6.44
C PHE A 275 -12.23 -13.22 -6.65
N SER A 276 -13.30 -14.01 -6.42
CA SER A 276 -14.68 -13.57 -6.67
C SER A 276 -15.10 -12.34 -5.86
N THR A 277 -14.35 -11.95 -4.85
CA THR A 277 -14.54 -10.68 -4.13
C THR A 277 -14.55 -9.47 -5.06
N VAL A 278 -13.88 -9.54 -6.23
CA VAL A 278 -13.87 -8.44 -7.22
C VAL A 278 -15.24 -8.22 -7.89
N ILE A 279 -16.15 -9.20 -7.84
CA ILE A 279 -17.54 -9.08 -8.36
C ILE A 279 -18.32 -8.01 -7.56
N TYR A 280 -17.89 -7.69 -6.35
CA TYR A 280 -18.38 -6.55 -5.58
C TYR A 280 -18.36 -5.26 -6.41
N LEU A 281 -17.31 -5.02 -7.21
CA LEU A 281 -17.12 -3.75 -7.93
C LEU A 281 -18.28 -3.45 -8.89
N PRO A 282 -18.61 -4.29 -9.90
CA PRO A 282 -19.73 -4.00 -10.81
C PRO A 282 -21.09 -3.99 -10.10
N ILE A 283 -21.29 -4.84 -9.07
CA ILE A 283 -22.54 -4.85 -8.30
C ILE A 283 -22.72 -3.53 -7.56
N ARG A 284 -21.69 -3.04 -6.87
CA ARG A 284 -21.80 -1.78 -6.11
C ARG A 284 -21.89 -0.56 -7.03
N SER A 285 -21.09 -0.53 -8.10
CA SER A 285 -21.11 0.55 -9.06
C SER A 285 -22.50 0.73 -9.72
N SER A 286 -23.20 -0.38 -10.01
CA SER A 286 -24.55 -0.31 -10.57
C SER A 286 -25.58 0.36 -9.65
N LEU A 287 -25.27 0.47 -8.35
CA LEU A 287 -26.10 1.17 -7.35
C LEU A 287 -25.70 2.64 -7.17
N ASN A 288 -24.78 3.14 -7.98
CA ASN A 288 -24.30 4.53 -7.98
C ASN A 288 -23.91 5.06 -6.57
N PRO A 289 -22.98 4.44 -5.88
CA PRO A 289 -22.51 4.97 -4.60
C PRO A 289 -21.78 6.30 -4.80
N MET A 290 -21.70 7.14 -3.75
CA MET A 290 -20.99 8.42 -3.82
C MET A 290 -19.49 8.26 -4.12
N MET A 291 -18.88 7.19 -3.61
CA MET A 291 -17.52 6.78 -3.92
C MET A 291 -17.57 5.67 -4.97
N ASP A 292 -17.25 5.98 -6.22
CA ASP A 292 -17.35 5.02 -7.34
C ASP A 292 -16.25 5.28 -8.37
N GLU A 293 -15.00 5.03 -7.97
CA GLU A 293 -13.86 5.27 -8.84
C GLU A 293 -13.79 4.29 -10.02
N GLY A 294 -13.66 4.86 -11.20
CA GLY A 294 -13.61 4.12 -12.46
C GLY A 294 -14.97 3.64 -12.98
N HIS A 295 -16.05 3.80 -12.20
CA HIS A 295 -17.42 3.42 -12.55
C HIS A 295 -17.53 2.05 -13.27
N PRO A 296 -17.12 0.92 -12.62
CA PRO A 296 -16.95 -0.40 -13.26
C PRO A 296 -18.26 -1.14 -13.54
N VAL A 297 -19.30 -0.47 -14.05
CA VAL A 297 -20.59 -1.09 -14.40
C VAL A 297 -20.49 -1.94 -15.68
N SER A 298 -19.78 -1.44 -16.71
CA SER A 298 -19.60 -2.19 -17.95
C SER A 298 -18.38 -3.13 -17.87
N TRP A 299 -18.39 -4.21 -18.67
CA TRP A 299 -17.24 -5.10 -18.77
C TRP A 299 -15.94 -4.35 -19.13
N LYS A 300 -16.02 -3.36 -20.01
CA LYS A 300 -14.88 -2.52 -20.40
C LYS A 300 -14.33 -1.75 -19.20
N ALA A 301 -15.18 -1.00 -18.50
CA ALA A 301 -14.79 -0.20 -17.33
C ALA A 301 -14.29 -1.11 -16.17
N PHE A 302 -14.96 -2.24 -15.92
CA PHE A 302 -14.51 -3.23 -14.94
C PHE A 302 -13.10 -3.74 -15.23
N LYS A 303 -12.82 -4.11 -16.49
CA LYS A 303 -11.49 -4.51 -16.93
C LYS A 303 -10.46 -3.40 -16.73
N GLU A 304 -10.78 -2.16 -17.09
CA GLU A 304 -9.91 -1.00 -16.94
C GLU A 304 -9.54 -0.72 -15.47
N VAL A 305 -10.51 -0.89 -14.56
CA VAL A 305 -10.27 -0.78 -13.11
C VAL A 305 -9.36 -1.90 -12.62
N LEU A 306 -9.63 -3.15 -12.99
CA LEU A 306 -8.80 -4.29 -12.59
C LEU A 306 -7.37 -4.19 -13.12
N ASP A 307 -7.20 -3.80 -14.37
CA ASP A 307 -5.90 -3.63 -15.02
C ASP A 307 -5.23 -2.29 -14.65
N ARG A 308 -5.87 -1.47 -13.80
CA ARG A 308 -5.33 -0.21 -13.27
C ARG A 308 -4.95 0.79 -14.38
N LYS A 309 -5.71 0.84 -15.45
CA LYS A 309 -5.45 1.65 -16.65
C LYS A 309 -5.33 3.15 -16.33
N GLN A 310 -6.00 3.63 -15.29
CA GLN A 310 -5.89 5.01 -14.78
C GLN A 310 -4.44 5.42 -14.47
N TYR A 311 -3.56 4.47 -14.13
CA TYR A 311 -2.14 4.72 -13.81
C TYR A 311 -1.20 4.44 -14.97
N GLY A 312 -1.72 4.25 -16.18
CA GLY A 312 -0.98 3.99 -17.41
C GLY A 312 -1.29 2.64 -18.04
N ASN A 313 -0.99 2.52 -19.32
CA ASN A 313 -1.30 1.33 -20.13
C ASN A 313 -0.21 0.24 -20.05
N GLU A 314 0.86 0.47 -19.32
CA GLU A 314 1.94 -0.49 -19.22
C GLU A 314 1.59 -1.66 -18.29
N SER A 315 1.88 -2.88 -18.73
CA SER A 315 1.77 -4.05 -17.86
C SER A 315 2.73 -3.93 -16.68
N MET A 316 2.41 -4.58 -15.56
CA MET A 316 3.29 -4.63 -14.38
C MET A 316 4.69 -5.13 -14.71
N VAL A 317 4.81 -6.05 -15.67
CA VAL A 317 6.10 -6.57 -16.15
C VAL A 317 6.81 -5.53 -17.02
N GLY A 318 6.11 -4.90 -17.96
CA GLY A 318 6.67 -3.86 -18.83
C GLY A 318 7.24 -2.69 -18.04
N ARG A 319 6.51 -2.21 -17.05
CA ARG A 319 6.96 -1.14 -16.14
C ARG A 319 8.29 -1.44 -15.45
N SER A 320 8.57 -2.70 -15.15
CA SER A 320 9.82 -3.09 -14.49
C SER A 320 11.06 -2.94 -15.38
N PHE A 321 10.89 -2.94 -16.70
CA PHE A 321 12.01 -2.89 -17.65
C PHE A 321 12.28 -1.49 -18.23
N TRP A 322 11.31 -0.56 -18.17
CA TRP A 322 11.54 0.83 -18.51
C TRP A 322 11.91 1.64 -17.26
N ARG A 323 13.19 1.97 -17.10
CA ARG A 323 13.67 2.64 -15.88
C ARG A 323 13.27 4.11 -15.87
N ARG A 324 12.60 4.52 -14.80
CA ARG A 324 12.11 5.88 -14.52
C ARG A 324 13.04 6.66 -13.59
N GLY A 325 14.05 6.01 -13.06
CA GLY A 325 15.06 6.59 -12.20
C GLY A 325 16.33 5.76 -12.17
N SER A 326 17.44 6.37 -11.80
CA SER A 326 18.72 5.70 -11.64
C SER A 326 18.68 4.68 -10.51
N PHE A 327 19.47 3.60 -10.64
CA PHE A 327 19.65 2.65 -9.55
C PHE A 327 20.23 3.31 -8.29
N ALA A 328 21.12 4.30 -8.46
CA ALA A 328 21.72 5.02 -7.35
C ALA A 328 20.65 5.76 -6.50
N HIS A 329 19.67 6.39 -7.13
CA HIS A 329 18.57 7.04 -6.42
C HIS A 329 17.60 6.03 -5.79
N GLN A 330 17.19 5.00 -6.56
CA GLN A 330 16.17 4.05 -6.12
C GLN A 330 16.65 3.09 -5.03
N PHE A 331 17.91 2.65 -5.07
CA PHE A 331 18.52 1.79 -4.05
C PHE A 331 19.30 2.57 -2.99
N GLY A 332 19.62 3.84 -3.25
CA GLY A 332 20.42 4.69 -2.38
C GLY A 332 19.69 5.22 -1.17
N ILE A 333 20.11 6.40 -0.73
CA ILE A 333 19.63 7.08 0.49
C ILE A 333 18.70 8.26 0.22
N ASP A 334 18.21 8.42 -1.01
CA ASP A 334 17.24 9.48 -1.35
C ASP A 334 16.03 9.42 -0.41
N GLY A 335 15.69 10.54 0.24
CA GLY A 335 14.67 10.60 1.28
C GLY A 335 13.24 10.32 0.81
N HIS A 336 12.95 10.42 -0.50
CA HIS A 336 11.63 10.20 -1.07
C HIS A 336 11.47 8.83 -1.73
N MET A 337 12.53 8.24 -2.28
CA MET A 337 12.47 7.02 -3.06
C MET A 337 13.55 5.98 -2.75
N GLY A 338 14.61 6.34 -2.05
CA GLY A 338 15.78 5.51 -1.83
C GLY A 338 15.54 4.41 -0.81
N TYR A 339 15.54 3.15 -1.25
CA TYR A 339 15.32 2.00 -0.38
C TYR A 339 16.35 1.91 0.76
N GLY A 340 17.62 2.21 0.48
CA GLY A 340 18.69 2.21 1.49
C GLY A 340 18.41 3.23 2.61
N GLY A 341 17.97 4.45 2.25
CA GLY A 341 17.54 5.46 3.21
C GLY A 341 16.38 4.98 4.09
N PHE A 342 15.33 4.43 3.47
CA PHE A 342 14.20 3.87 4.22
C PHE A 342 14.59 2.73 5.13
N HIS A 343 15.48 1.83 4.65
CA HIS A 343 15.95 0.70 5.44
C HIS A 343 16.73 1.13 6.68
N MET A 344 17.60 2.14 6.55
CA MET A 344 18.37 2.69 7.66
C MET A 344 17.48 3.26 8.76
N LEU A 345 16.36 3.86 8.40
CA LEU A 345 15.44 4.52 9.34
C LEU A 345 14.49 3.55 10.07
N GLN A 346 14.55 2.23 9.81
CA GLN A 346 13.60 1.31 10.45
C GLN A 346 13.84 1.14 11.95
N PHE A 347 15.10 1.08 12.38
CA PHE A 347 15.43 0.66 13.74
C PHE A 347 16.20 1.70 14.55
N PHE A 348 16.88 2.66 13.91
CA PHE A 348 17.73 3.64 14.54
C PHE A 348 17.53 5.03 13.96
N HIS A 349 17.23 6.03 14.79
CA HIS A 349 17.18 7.44 14.41
C HIS A 349 18.14 8.25 15.28
N PHE A 350 19.34 8.51 14.81
CA PHE A 350 20.31 9.27 15.60
C PHE A 350 20.18 10.79 15.52
N SER A 351 19.34 11.34 14.71
CA SER A 351 18.87 12.74 14.66
C SER A 351 18.13 13.00 13.35
N THR A 352 17.00 13.68 13.40
CA THR A 352 16.19 14.01 12.21
C THR A 352 16.74 15.20 11.42
N LYS A 353 17.54 16.09 12.02
CA LYS A 353 18.09 17.29 11.36
C LYS A 353 19.33 17.03 10.52
N ASP A 354 20.03 15.92 10.76
CA ASP A 354 21.33 15.64 10.15
C ASP A 354 21.29 14.55 9.06
N GLN A 355 20.13 13.99 8.73
CA GLN A 355 20.05 12.77 7.94
C GLN A 355 20.45 12.93 6.48
N GLU A 356 20.13 14.03 5.83
CA GLU A 356 20.51 14.26 4.43
C GLU A 356 21.96 14.75 4.24
N LYS A 357 22.51 15.47 5.20
CA LYS A 357 23.86 16.05 5.09
C LYS A 357 25.00 15.18 5.64
N ASN A 358 24.72 14.32 6.62
CA ASN A 358 25.79 13.68 7.41
C ASN A 358 26.18 12.26 7.00
N PHE A 359 25.48 11.62 6.03
CA PHE A 359 25.91 10.32 5.52
C PHE A 359 26.98 10.39 4.42
N VAL A 360 27.17 11.56 3.83
CA VAL A 360 27.98 11.75 2.60
C VAL A 360 29.21 12.65 2.84
N ASP A 361 29.39 13.17 4.04
CA ASP A 361 30.47 14.14 4.32
C ASP A 361 31.88 13.52 4.43
N GLY A 362 32.00 12.19 4.34
CA GLY A 362 33.27 11.49 4.41
C GLY A 362 34.00 11.55 5.76
N SER A 363 33.37 12.14 6.79
CA SER A 363 33.95 12.24 8.12
C SER A 363 34.02 10.86 8.83
N PRO A 364 34.96 10.64 9.74
CA PRO A 364 35.00 9.43 10.59
C PRO A 364 33.69 9.20 11.36
N ALA A 365 33.02 10.29 11.78
CA ALA A 365 31.72 10.21 12.46
C ALA A 365 30.60 9.76 11.50
N GLY A 366 30.60 10.20 10.25
CA GLY A 366 29.66 9.74 9.21
C GLY A 366 29.85 8.26 8.90
N TRP A 367 31.09 7.79 8.76
CA TRP A 367 31.38 6.37 8.55
C TRP A 367 30.96 5.51 9.74
N MET A 368 31.15 5.98 10.97
CA MET A 368 30.71 5.25 12.16
C MET A 368 29.19 5.16 12.26
N LYS A 369 28.47 6.24 11.94
CA LYS A 369 27.00 6.22 11.83
C LYS A 369 26.55 5.20 10.78
N LEU A 370 27.13 5.22 9.59
CA LEU A 370 26.83 4.26 8.52
C LEU A 370 27.03 2.81 8.97
N LEU A 371 28.13 2.51 9.66
CA LEU A 371 28.38 1.16 10.20
C LEU A 371 27.31 0.73 11.20
N ILE A 372 26.84 1.62 12.08
CA ILE A 372 25.78 1.34 13.04
C ILE A 372 24.46 1.04 12.31
N TYR A 373 24.11 1.83 11.29
CA TYR A 373 22.92 1.59 10.48
C TYR A 373 22.98 0.28 9.68
N LEU A 374 24.17 -0.12 9.24
CA LEU A 374 24.36 -1.37 8.50
C LEU A 374 24.44 -2.60 9.41
N LEU A 375 24.63 -2.42 10.73
CA LEU A 375 24.76 -3.53 11.69
C LEU A 375 23.61 -4.55 11.61
N PRO A 376 22.31 -4.15 11.57
CA PRO A 376 21.23 -5.11 11.38
C PRO A 376 21.33 -5.89 10.07
N THR A 377 21.82 -5.25 9.01
CA THR A 377 22.00 -5.88 7.68
C THR A 377 23.07 -6.96 7.73
N PHE A 378 24.23 -6.65 8.32
CA PHE A 378 25.28 -7.67 8.52
C PHE A 378 24.81 -8.82 9.39
N PHE A 379 24.04 -8.53 10.43
CA PHE A 379 23.48 -9.55 11.31
C PHE A 379 22.47 -10.45 10.59
N VAL A 380 21.65 -9.88 9.70
CA VAL A 380 20.72 -10.62 8.83
C VAL A 380 21.48 -11.51 7.85
N LEU A 381 22.49 -10.99 7.16
CA LEU A 381 23.32 -11.78 6.23
C LEU A 381 24.02 -12.95 6.94
N PHE A 382 24.47 -12.74 8.16
CA PHE A 382 25.00 -13.80 9.00
C PHE A 382 23.94 -14.86 9.33
N GLY A 383 22.70 -14.44 9.64
CA GLY A 383 21.55 -15.32 9.81
C GLY A 383 21.25 -16.15 8.54
N TRP A 384 21.31 -15.54 7.35
CA TRP A 384 21.17 -16.26 6.08
C TRP A 384 22.20 -17.37 5.92
N TYR A 385 23.48 -17.02 6.15
CA TYR A 385 24.56 -17.99 6.08
C TYR A 385 24.35 -19.16 7.05
N LEU A 386 24.02 -18.89 8.30
CA LEU A 386 23.81 -19.92 9.32
C LEU A 386 22.62 -20.83 8.98
N MET A 387 21.51 -20.27 8.54
CA MET A 387 20.32 -21.03 8.18
C MET A 387 20.53 -21.85 6.91
N ALA A 388 21.13 -21.27 5.87
CA ALA A 388 21.42 -21.96 4.61
C ALA A 388 22.36 -23.16 4.82
N LYS A 389 23.32 -23.04 5.74
CA LYS A 389 24.23 -24.13 6.10
C LYS A 389 23.50 -25.30 6.77
N LYS A 390 22.38 -25.05 7.45
CA LYS A 390 21.65 -26.06 8.24
C LYS A 390 20.43 -26.62 7.51
N ASN A 391 19.62 -25.76 6.87
CA ASN A 391 18.43 -26.16 6.13
C ASN A 391 18.26 -25.27 4.90
N LYS A 392 18.79 -25.72 3.77
CA LYS A 392 18.80 -24.99 2.50
C LYS A 392 17.39 -24.66 2.02
N ASN A 393 16.42 -25.56 2.24
CA ASN A 393 15.07 -25.38 1.71
C ASN A 393 14.33 -24.26 2.47
N VAL A 394 14.37 -24.28 3.81
CA VAL A 394 13.76 -23.22 4.63
C VAL A 394 14.46 -21.89 4.39
N ALA A 395 15.81 -21.90 4.29
CA ALA A 395 16.57 -20.70 3.95
C ALA A 395 16.15 -20.14 2.59
N ALA A 396 16.03 -20.99 1.56
CA ALA A 396 15.60 -20.58 0.22
C ALA A 396 14.21 -19.92 0.23
N LEU A 397 13.22 -20.52 0.91
CA LEU A 397 11.89 -19.91 1.05
C LEU A 397 11.98 -18.48 1.60
N LEU A 398 12.65 -18.33 2.73
CA LEU A 398 12.69 -17.06 3.45
C LEU A 398 13.59 -16.02 2.78
N ILE A 399 14.70 -16.43 2.14
CA ILE A 399 15.57 -15.54 1.38
C ILE A 399 14.86 -15.05 0.12
N VAL A 400 14.23 -15.96 -0.64
CA VAL A 400 13.53 -15.58 -1.88
C VAL A 400 12.41 -14.59 -1.59
N ILE A 401 11.56 -14.84 -0.58
CA ILE A 401 10.48 -13.90 -0.26
C ILE A 401 11.03 -12.55 0.25
N THR A 402 12.12 -12.55 1.03
CA THR A 402 12.78 -11.32 1.46
C THR A 402 13.30 -10.53 0.24
N LEU A 403 13.98 -11.18 -0.69
CA LEU A 403 14.49 -10.53 -1.90
C LEU A 403 13.36 -10.00 -2.79
N LEU A 404 12.27 -10.75 -2.94
CA LEU A 404 11.11 -10.29 -3.73
C LEU A 404 10.43 -9.08 -3.10
N THR A 405 10.29 -9.04 -1.78
CA THR A 405 9.61 -7.95 -1.07
C THR A 405 10.50 -6.74 -0.77
N THR A 406 11.79 -6.84 -1.00
CA THR A 406 12.79 -5.77 -0.87
C THR A 406 13.32 -5.35 -2.25
N ILE A 407 14.37 -5.98 -2.74
CA ILE A 407 15.01 -5.68 -4.03
C ILE A 407 14.01 -5.79 -5.19
N GLY A 408 13.20 -6.85 -5.23
CA GLY A 408 12.16 -7.04 -6.23
C GLY A 408 11.12 -5.91 -6.22
N MET A 409 10.74 -5.44 -5.03
CA MET A 409 9.82 -4.30 -4.92
C MET A 409 10.43 -2.99 -5.39
N VAL A 410 11.71 -2.71 -5.09
CA VAL A 410 12.40 -1.53 -5.64
C VAL A 410 12.41 -1.57 -7.16
N TRP A 411 12.73 -2.74 -7.71
CA TRP A 411 12.73 -2.96 -9.15
C TRP A 411 11.35 -2.74 -9.77
N TYR A 412 10.31 -3.30 -9.16
CA TYR A 412 8.93 -3.21 -9.62
C TYR A 412 8.34 -1.80 -9.48
N MET A 413 8.53 -1.15 -8.33
CA MET A 413 7.98 0.20 -8.10
C MET A 413 8.58 1.24 -9.02
N ASN A 414 9.87 1.11 -9.32
CA ASN A 414 10.54 1.89 -10.34
C ASN A 414 10.24 3.39 -10.24
N PHE A 415 10.46 3.99 -9.06
CA PHE A 415 10.14 5.38 -8.78
C PHE A 415 10.88 6.36 -9.68
N ALA A 416 10.18 7.43 -10.07
CA ALA A 416 10.72 8.48 -10.92
C ALA A 416 11.62 9.44 -10.12
N ASP A 417 12.82 9.73 -10.63
CA ASP A 417 13.82 10.56 -9.96
C ASP A 417 13.90 12.01 -10.50
N GLY A 418 13.04 12.38 -11.44
CA GLY A 418 13.03 13.69 -12.07
C GLY A 418 14.19 13.93 -13.05
N GLN A 419 14.99 12.90 -13.35
CA GLN A 419 16.10 12.96 -14.30
C GLN A 419 15.92 12.08 -15.52
N HIS A 420 14.92 11.18 -15.49
CA HIS A 420 14.60 10.24 -16.55
C HIS A 420 13.19 10.49 -17.07
N CYS A 421 12.97 10.28 -18.36
CA CYS A 421 11.63 10.29 -18.92
C CYS A 421 10.89 9.04 -18.47
N ASP A 422 9.77 9.21 -17.78
CA ASP A 422 8.96 8.10 -17.27
C ASP A 422 7.92 7.60 -18.28
N ASN A 423 7.76 8.31 -19.39
CA ASN A 423 6.90 7.93 -20.48
C ASN A 423 7.73 7.48 -21.70
N ARG A 424 7.73 6.16 -21.93
CA ARG A 424 8.46 5.55 -23.04
C ARG A 424 8.06 6.12 -24.41
N PHE A 425 6.79 6.39 -24.61
CA PHE A 425 6.26 6.91 -25.86
C PHE A 425 6.76 8.33 -26.14
N GLU A 426 6.73 9.21 -25.14
CA GLU A 426 7.25 10.58 -25.27
C GLU A 426 8.77 10.60 -25.47
N TYR A 427 9.48 9.75 -24.75
CA TYR A 427 10.92 9.59 -24.96
C TYR A 427 11.24 9.14 -26.41
N THR A 428 10.50 8.16 -26.92
CA THR A 428 10.71 7.68 -28.30
C THR A 428 10.42 8.79 -29.31
N ARG A 429 9.33 9.51 -29.16
CA ARG A 429 9.01 10.66 -30.03
C ARG A 429 10.07 11.75 -29.98
N TRP A 430 10.60 12.05 -28.78
CA TRP A 430 11.67 13.04 -28.63
C TRP A 430 12.96 12.57 -29.34
N VAL A 431 13.29 11.29 -29.25
CA VAL A 431 14.45 10.71 -29.96
C VAL A 431 14.25 10.74 -31.46
N GLU A 432 13.07 10.32 -31.96
CA GLU A 432 12.71 10.32 -33.39
C GLU A 432 12.68 11.74 -33.98
N ALA A 433 12.31 12.74 -33.18
CA ALA A 433 12.38 14.15 -33.58
C ALA A 433 13.81 14.74 -33.57
N GLY A 434 14.85 13.95 -33.34
CA GLY A 434 16.23 14.42 -33.31
C GLY A 434 16.65 15.09 -32.00
N LYS A 435 15.96 14.81 -30.90
CA LYS A 435 16.22 15.33 -29.54
C LYS A 435 16.17 16.87 -29.46
N PRO A 436 15.10 17.52 -29.92
CA PRO A 436 14.99 18.97 -29.87
C PRO A 436 14.85 19.45 -28.41
N GLY A 437 15.66 20.43 -28.02
CA GLY A 437 15.61 21.02 -26.70
C GLY A 437 15.94 20.06 -25.56
N THR A 438 15.33 20.27 -24.40
CA THR A 438 15.53 19.43 -23.20
C THR A 438 14.71 18.13 -23.31
N MET A 439 15.30 17.03 -22.83
CA MET A 439 14.57 15.76 -22.70
C MET A 439 13.27 15.98 -21.90
N PRO A 440 12.12 15.41 -22.34
CA PRO A 440 10.90 15.48 -21.56
C PRO A 440 11.10 14.75 -20.25
N VAL A 441 11.45 15.49 -19.21
CA VAL A 441 11.65 14.97 -17.85
C VAL A 441 10.33 15.05 -17.14
N MET A 442 9.87 13.92 -16.63
CA MET A 442 8.65 13.84 -15.87
C MET A 442 8.90 14.22 -14.39
N TYR A 443 7.95 14.02 -13.57
CA TYR A 443 8.04 14.43 -12.17
C TYR A 443 9.06 13.60 -11.36
N ARG A 444 9.58 14.19 -10.30
CA ARG A 444 10.28 13.47 -9.23
C ARG A 444 9.26 13.06 -8.15
N GLU A 445 9.45 11.89 -7.56
CA GLU A 445 8.63 11.50 -6.40
C GLU A 445 8.78 12.54 -5.27
N VAL A 446 7.65 13.12 -4.89
CA VAL A 446 7.59 14.15 -3.83
C VAL A 446 7.13 13.59 -2.49
N ARG A 447 6.62 12.35 -2.49
CA ARG A 447 6.12 11.66 -1.30
C ARG A 447 7.12 10.62 -0.83
N VAL A 448 7.21 10.45 0.49
CA VAL A 448 7.92 9.31 1.08
C VAL A 448 7.15 8.04 0.76
N ARG A 449 7.80 7.07 0.11
CA ARG A 449 7.17 5.84 -0.43
C ARG A 449 7.58 4.56 0.32
N ASP A 450 8.06 4.68 1.55
CA ASP A 450 8.56 3.58 2.37
C ASP A 450 7.50 2.50 2.67
N TYR A 451 6.21 2.86 2.70
CA TYR A 451 5.11 1.94 2.99
C TYR A 451 4.98 0.80 1.98
N PHE A 452 5.49 0.95 0.75
CA PHE A 452 5.55 -0.15 -0.21
C PHE A 452 6.49 -1.27 0.22
N TYR A 453 7.45 -0.97 1.07
CA TYR A 453 8.46 -1.92 1.57
C TYR A 453 8.14 -2.50 2.95
N SER A 454 6.99 -2.16 3.53
CA SER A 454 6.56 -2.62 4.86
C SER A 454 6.67 -4.15 5.01
N THR A 455 6.21 -4.92 4.01
CA THR A 455 6.36 -6.38 3.98
C THR A 455 7.82 -6.82 3.95
N GLY A 456 8.68 -6.12 3.20
CA GLY A 456 10.12 -6.39 3.15
C GLY A 456 10.79 -6.14 4.50
N PHE A 457 10.46 -5.07 5.19
CA PHE A 457 10.99 -4.77 6.53
C PHE A 457 10.50 -5.78 7.58
N MET A 458 9.27 -6.29 7.43
CA MET A 458 8.76 -7.40 8.25
C MET A 458 9.63 -8.65 8.09
N PHE A 459 9.94 -9.09 6.86
CA PHE A 459 10.81 -10.25 6.64
C PHE A 459 12.24 -9.99 7.09
N PHE A 460 12.75 -8.78 6.91
CA PHE A 460 14.05 -8.39 7.42
C PHE A 460 14.11 -8.52 8.96
N SER A 461 13.09 -8.08 9.67
CA SER A 461 12.98 -8.22 11.13
C SER A 461 12.91 -9.67 11.57
N MET A 462 12.23 -10.55 10.79
CA MET A 462 12.26 -12.00 11.04
C MET A 462 13.69 -12.54 11.03
N TRP A 463 14.54 -12.07 10.11
CA TRP A 463 15.92 -12.47 10.01
C TRP A 463 16.76 -12.02 11.19
N ILE A 464 16.48 -10.86 11.80
CA ILE A 464 17.10 -10.45 13.07
C ILE A 464 16.76 -11.49 14.15
N GLY A 465 15.50 -11.93 14.21
CA GLY A 465 15.06 -12.96 15.14
C GLY A 465 15.72 -14.33 14.88
N PHE A 466 15.79 -14.75 13.62
CA PHE A 466 16.50 -15.99 13.26
C PHE A 466 17.97 -15.94 13.67
N ALA A 467 18.68 -14.86 13.33
CA ALA A 467 20.08 -14.70 13.67
C ALA A 467 20.29 -14.71 15.19
N SER A 468 19.47 -13.99 15.94
CA SER A 468 19.52 -13.97 17.41
C SER A 468 19.34 -15.38 18.01
N GLY A 469 18.29 -16.10 17.58
CA GLY A 469 18.05 -17.47 18.03
C GLY A 469 19.18 -18.42 17.66
N LEU A 470 19.71 -18.30 16.42
CA LEU A 470 20.79 -19.12 15.90
C LEU A 470 22.13 -18.90 16.68
N VAL A 471 22.44 -17.65 16.95
CA VAL A 471 23.65 -17.28 17.73
C VAL A 471 23.53 -17.80 19.16
N LEU A 472 22.42 -17.54 19.83
CA LEU A 472 22.20 -17.99 21.20
C LEU A 472 22.26 -19.51 21.31
N PHE A 473 21.58 -20.24 20.41
CA PHE A 473 21.62 -21.69 20.39
C PHE A 473 23.04 -22.21 20.24
N ARG A 474 23.85 -21.57 19.41
CA ARG A 474 25.25 -21.92 19.22
C ARG A 474 26.10 -21.66 20.47
N LEU A 475 25.91 -20.49 21.09
CA LEU A 475 26.62 -20.13 22.33
C LEU A 475 26.29 -21.09 23.47
N PHE A 476 25.02 -21.41 23.68
CA PHE A 476 24.62 -22.40 24.72
C PHE A 476 24.99 -23.84 24.38
N SER A 477 25.28 -24.14 23.11
CA SER A 477 25.80 -25.47 22.68
C SER A 477 27.30 -25.54 22.61
N SER A 478 28.03 -24.46 22.94
CA SER A 478 29.49 -24.42 22.89
C SER A 478 30.11 -25.42 23.88
N PRO A 479 31.21 -26.13 23.53
CA PRO A 479 31.94 -26.96 24.46
C PRO A 479 32.67 -26.15 25.55
N GLY A 480 33.03 -24.88 25.26
CA GLY A 480 33.71 -23.99 26.18
C GLY A 480 32.87 -23.58 27.40
N ARG A 481 33.33 -23.87 28.61
CA ARG A 481 32.61 -23.56 29.85
C ARG A 481 32.37 -22.06 30.02
N GLN A 482 33.37 -21.21 29.76
CA GLN A 482 33.25 -19.74 29.85
C GLN A 482 32.24 -19.17 28.87
N VAL A 483 32.19 -19.68 27.64
CA VAL A 483 31.22 -19.29 26.65
C VAL A 483 29.80 -19.59 27.11
N ARG A 484 29.56 -20.79 27.65
CA ARG A 484 28.23 -21.20 28.14
C ARG A 484 27.81 -20.48 29.41
N SER A 485 28.73 -20.21 30.34
CA SER A 485 28.39 -19.66 31.65
C SER A 485 28.38 -18.13 31.72
N LEU A 486 29.07 -17.44 30.81
CA LEU A 486 29.17 -15.97 30.80
C LEU A 486 28.67 -15.34 29.49
N ALA A 487 29.26 -15.73 28.35
CA ALA A 487 28.94 -15.08 27.08
C ALA A 487 27.52 -15.39 26.63
N ALA A 488 27.02 -16.62 26.78
CA ALA A 488 25.68 -16.99 26.34
C ALA A 488 24.56 -16.30 27.15
N PRO A 489 24.60 -16.28 28.51
CA PRO A 489 23.61 -15.50 29.29
C PRO A 489 23.69 -14.01 29.04
N LEU A 490 24.87 -13.42 28.90
CA LEU A 490 25.02 -11.99 28.56
C LEU A 490 24.40 -11.70 27.20
N ALA A 491 24.71 -12.49 26.17
CA ALA A 491 24.11 -12.33 24.84
C ALA A 491 22.58 -12.53 24.89
N PHE A 492 22.08 -13.46 25.71
CA PHE A 492 20.64 -13.67 25.89
C PHE A 492 19.96 -12.42 26.45
N VAL A 493 20.49 -11.78 27.46
CA VAL A 493 19.97 -10.56 28.04
C VAL A 493 20.04 -9.42 27.03
N LEU A 494 21.18 -9.25 26.35
CA LEU A 494 21.34 -8.20 25.32
C LEU A 494 20.34 -8.34 24.18
N PHE A 495 20.12 -9.55 23.68
CA PHE A 495 19.11 -9.77 22.64
C PHE A 495 17.70 -9.53 23.19
N LEU A 496 17.39 -10.01 24.40
CA LEU A 496 16.07 -9.86 24.99
C LEU A 496 15.67 -8.38 25.17
N VAL A 497 16.62 -7.50 25.50
CA VAL A 497 16.37 -6.06 25.68
C VAL A 497 16.51 -5.26 24.38
N SER A 498 17.13 -5.83 23.34
CA SER A 498 17.40 -5.10 22.09
C SER A 498 16.17 -4.51 21.41
N PRO A 499 14.94 -5.09 21.47
CA PRO A 499 13.74 -4.46 20.90
C PRO A 499 13.34 -3.12 21.55
N LEU A 500 13.88 -2.81 22.73
CA LEU A 500 13.69 -1.49 23.36
C LEU A 500 14.39 -0.37 22.57
N LEU A 501 15.38 -0.69 21.74
CA LEU A 501 16.06 0.28 20.89
C LEU A 501 15.09 0.85 19.85
N PRO A 502 14.52 0.07 18.90
CA PRO A 502 13.56 0.61 17.94
C PRO A 502 12.29 1.14 18.64
N LEU A 503 11.85 0.56 19.76
CA LEU A 503 10.74 1.10 20.53
C LEU A 503 11.03 2.53 20.98
N SER A 504 12.13 2.78 21.67
CA SER A 504 12.49 4.10 22.21
C SER A 504 12.73 5.15 21.11
N GLN A 505 13.39 4.74 20.02
CA GLN A 505 13.72 5.61 18.91
C GLN A 505 12.47 6.02 18.11
N ASN A 506 11.56 5.09 17.90
CA ASN A 506 10.39 5.33 17.04
C ASN A 506 9.16 5.83 17.80
N TYR A 507 9.07 5.68 19.14
CA TYR A 507 7.86 5.99 19.91
C TYR A 507 7.35 7.42 19.65
N ARG A 508 8.17 8.43 19.92
CA ARG A 508 7.78 9.84 19.71
C ARG A 508 7.50 10.20 18.26
N LEU A 509 8.19 9.54 17.32
CA LEU A 509 8.03 9.79 15.89
C LEU A 509 6.73 9.16 15.35
N ARG A 510 6.26 8.09 15.98
CA ARG A 510 5.08 7.32 15.55
C ARG A 510 3.85 7.56 16.41
N ASP A 511 3.98 8.27 17.52
CA ASP A 511 2.82 8.63 18.33
C ASP A 511 1.87 9.57 17.58
N ARG A 512 0.66 9.10 17.35
CA ARG A 512 -0.45 9.81 16.69
C ARG A 512 -1.63 10.02 17.63
N SER A 513 -1.48 9.69 18.92
CA SER A 513 -2.56 9.76 19.89
C SER A 513 -3.18 11.15 20.05
N GLY A 514 -2.39 12.21 19.78
CA GLY A 514 -2.84 13.60 19.76
C GLY A 514 -3.13 14.16 18.35
N ASN A 515 -3.08 13.35 17.29
CA ASN A 515 -3.21 13.85 15.92
C ASN A 515 -4.68 13.99 15.51
N VAL A 516 -5.26 15.15 15.77
CA VAL A 516 -6.63 15.53 15.35
C VAL A 516 -6.60 16.40 14.07
N LEU A 517 -5.43 16.80 13.61
CA LEU A 517 -5.26 17.71 12.48
C LEU A 517 -6.03 17.29 11.21
N PRO A 518 -6.06 16.02 10.79
CA PRO A 518 -6.79 15.64 9.58
C PRO A 518 -8.30 15.89 9.68
N PHE A 519 -8.87 15.65 10.85
CA PHE A 519 -10.29 15.92 11.11
C PHE A 519 -10.56 17.42 11.13
N ASP A 520 -9.80 18.18 11.91
CA ASP A 520 -9.98 19.62 12.08
C ASP A 520 -9.78 20.37 10.75
N TYR A 521 -8.76 19.99 9.97
CA TYR A 521 -8.53 20.51 8.64
C TYR A 521 -9.75 20.31 7.73
N ALA A 522 -10.23 19.08 7.62
CA ALA A 522 -11.34 18.75 6.73
C ALA A 522 -12.66 19.40 7.23
N TYR A 523 -12.89 19.41 8.52
CA TYR A 523 -14.05 20.04 9.14
C TYR A 523 -14.07 21.55 8.89
N ASN A 524 -12.99 22.24 9.22
CA ASN A 524 -12.89 23.68 9.06
C ASN A 524 -12.99 24.12 7.59
N LEU A 525 -12.38 23.36 6.68
CA LEU A 525 -12.47 23.64 5.26
C LEU A 525 -13.91 23.52 4.73
N LEU A 526 -14.63 22.47 5.12
CA LEU A 526 -16.05 22.32 4.76
C LEU A 526 -16.94 23.37 5.41
N MET A 527 -16.64 23.74 6.67
CA MET A 527 -17.42 24.77 7.38
C MET A 527 -17.17 26.19 6.83
N SER A 528 -16.04 26.41 6.17
CA SER A 528 -15.76 27.67 5.46
C SER A 528 -16.61 27.84 4.19
N CYS A 529 -17.14 26.74 3.63
CA CYS A 529 -17.93 26.77 2.41
C CYS A 529 -19.36 27.27 2.62
N ASP A 530 -19.90 27.98 1.64
CA ASP A 530 -21.33 28.30 1.57
C ASP A 530 -22.17 27.04 1.43
N LYS A 531 -23.46 27.14 1.73
CA LYS A 531 -24.41 26.04 1.54
C LYS A 531 -24.59 25.72 0.04
N ASN A 532 -24.70 24.44 -0.26
CA ASN A 532 -24.91 23.91 -1.62
C ASN A 532 -23.84 24.33 -2.64
N SER A 533 -22.63 24.60 -2.18
CA SER A 533 -21.53 25.07 -3.02
C SER A 533 -20.79 23.96 -3.76
N VAL A 534 -20.00 24.37 -4.74
CA VAL A 534 -19.00 23.55 -5.41
C VAL A 534 -17.64 23.92 -4.86
N LEU A 535 -16.87 22.94 -4.39
CA LEU A 535 -15.52 23.12 -3.86
C LEU A 535 -14.50 22.38 -4.72
N PHE A 536 -13.62 23.11 -5.38
CA PHE A 536 -12.46 22.55 -6.06
C PHE A 536 -11.36 22.21 -5.05
N THR A 537 -10.85 20.97 -5.10
CA THR A 537 -9.74 20.48 -4.29
C THR A 537 -8.57 20.05 -5.18
N ASN A 538 -7.34 20.15 -4.68
CA ASN A 538 -6.16 19.96 -5.52
C ASN A 538 -5.90 18.48 -5.87
N GLY A 539 -5.99 17.60 -4.90
CA GLY A 539 -5.69 16.17 -5.08
C GLY A 539 -6.13 15.31 -3.89
N ASP A 540 -5.48 14.16 -3.72
CA ASP A 540 -5.89 13.12 -2.77
C ASP A 540 -5.86 13.60 -1.31
N ASN A 541 -4.77 14.29 -0.93
CA ASN A 541 -4.53 14.66 0.47
C ASN A 541 -5.51 15.67 1.06
N ASP A 542 -6.05 16.54 0.25
CA ASP A 542 -7.06 17.50 0.66
C ASP A 542 -8.48 16.99 0.40
N THR A 543 -8.68 16.09 -0.57
CA THR A 543 -10.00 15.55 -0.91
C THR A 543 -10.40 14.37 -0.01
N PHE A 544 -9.50 13.43 0.25
CA PHE A 544 -9.86 12.19 0.97
C PHE A 544 -10.32 12.40 2.41
N PRO A 545 -9.71 13.30 3.22
CA PRO A 545 -10.28 13.65 4.52
C PRO A 545 -11.66 14.28 4.43
N LEU A 546 -11.93 15.09 3.38
CA LEU A 546 -13.26 15.67 3.16
C LEU A 546 -14.30 14.59 2.83
N TRP A 547 -13.97 13.62 1.98
CA TRP A 547 -14.84 12.47 1.71
C TRP A 547 -15.12 11.66 2.98
N ALA A 548 -14.11 11.46 3.84
CA ALA A 548 -14.33 10.80 5.13
C ALA A 548 -15.33 11.56 6.00
N ILE A 549 -15.17 12.88 6.14
CA ILE A 549 -16.10 13.72 6.91
C ILE A 549 -17.51 13.68 6.32
N GLN A 550 -17.64 13.75 5.00
CA GLN A 550 -18.94 13.71 4.35
C GLN A 550 -19.60 12.34 4.44
N GLU A 551 -18.88 11.27 4.06
CA GLU A 551 -19.49 9.95 3.88
C GLU A 551 -19.56 9.13 5.18
N ALA A 552 -18.57 9.27 6.06
CA ALA A 552 -18.58 8.53 7.31
C ALA A 552 -19.27 9.29 8.45
N TYR A 553 -19.09 10.62 8.54
CA TYR A 553 -19.68 11.42 9.61
C TYR A 553 -20.96 12.15 9.20
N GLY A 554 -21.29 12.22 7.91
CA GLY A 554 -22.51 12.88 7.39
C GLY A 554 -22.47 14.41 7.45
N ILE A 555 -21.28 15.02 7.55
CA ILE A 555 -21.10 16.45 7.74
C ILE A 555 -20.95 17.14 6.38
N ARG A 556 -21.72 18.22 6.14
CA ARG A 556 -21.65 19.07 4.95
C ARG A 556 -21.70 18.30 3.61
N ARG A 557 -22.58 17.31 3.51
CA ARG A 557 -22.87 16.61 2.24
C ARG A 557 -23.48 17.50 1.18
N ASP A 558 -23.92 18.69 1.54
CA ASP A 558 -24.43 19.73 0.64
C ASP A 558 -23.32 20.35 -0.23
N VAL A 559 -22.07 20.32 0.22
CA VAL A 559 -20.90 20.82 -0.53
C VAL A 559 -20.42 19.75 -1.50
N ARG A 560 -20.44 20.03 -2.80
CA ARG A 560 -19.94 19.09 -3.80
C ARG A 560 -18.45 19.27 -4.04
N LEU A 561 -17.68 18.24 -3.76
CA LEU A 561 -16.23 18.24 -3.98
C LEU A 561 -15.92 17.93 -5.45
N VAL A 562 -15.01 18.70 -6.02
CA VAL A 562 -14.45 18.50 -7.36
C VAL A 562 -12.94 18.36 -7.26
N ASN A 563 -12.47 17.12 -7.24
CA ASN A 563 -11.04 16.80 -7.21
C ASN A 563 -10.41 17.10 -8.58
N LEU A 564 -9.44 18.02 -8.63
CA LEU A 564 -8.81 18.46 -9.87
C LEU A 564 -7.95 17.39 -10.54
N SER A 565 -7.47 16.39 -9.79
CA SER A 565 -6.78 15.25 -10.37
C SER A 565 -7.78 14.30 -11.07
N LEU A 566 -8.88 13.95 -10.41
CA LEU A 566 -9.88 13.02 -10.92
C LEU A 566 -10.73 13.62 -12.06
N VAL A 567 -10.94 14.93 -12.07
CA VAL A 567 -11.72 15.61 -13.13
C VAL A 567 -11.04 15.54 -14.52
N ASN A 568 -9.82 15.01 -14.59
CA ASN A 568 -9.21 14.65 -15.87
C ASN A 568 -9.75 13.33 -16.47
N THR A 569 -10.68 12.65 -15.77
CA THR A 569 -11.30 11.38 -16.22
C THR A 569 -12.78 11.58 -16.56
N ASP A 570 -13.21 10.95 -17.63
CA ASP A 570 -14.58 11.04 -18.15
C ASP A 570 -15.63 10.49 -17.17
N TRP A 571 -15.33 9.38 -16.51
CA TRP A 571 -16.26 8.77 -15.54
C TRP A 571 -16.53 9.70 -14.35
N TYR A 572 -15.52 10.42 -13.85
CA TYR A 572 -15.69 11.32 -12.71
C TYR A 572 -16.50 12.58 -13.08
N ILE A 573 -16.23 13.16 -14.26
CA ILE A 573 -17.03 14.29 -14.77
C ILE A 573 -18.51 13.90 -14.90
N LYS A 574 -18.79 12.71 -15.46
CA LYS A 574 -20.16 12.19 -15.58
C LYS A 574 -20.81 11.95 -14.21
N GLN A 575 -20.04 11.47 -13.23
CA GLN A 575 -20.50 11.28 -11.85
C GLN A 575 -20.88 12.63 -11.21
N LEU A 576 -20.04 13.65 -11.32
CA LEU A 576 -20.31 15.00 -10.83
C LEU A 576 -21.58 15.61 -11.44
N LYS A 577 -21.81 15.34 -12.71
CA LYS A 577 -22.99 15.81 -13.44
C LYS A 577 -24.28 15.10 -13.03
N LYS A 578 -24.22 13.81 -12.67
CA LYS A 578 -25.41 12.95 -12.46
C LYS A 578 -25.83 12.82 -11.00
N LEU A 579 -24.86 12.67 -10.08
CA LEU A 579 -25.15 12.39 -8.66
C LEU A 579 -25.34 13.66 -7.84
N GLU A 580 -26.35 13.63 -6.97
CA GLU A 580 -26.62 14.75 -6.05
C GLU A 580 -25.56 14.83 -4.92
N PRO A 581 -25.19 16.05 -4.51
CA PRO A 581 -25.53 17.34 -5.12
C PRO A 581 -24.79 17.53 -6.45
N ARG A 582 -25.54 17.78 -7.54
CA ARG A 582 -24.97 17.87 -8.90
C ARG A 582 -24.11 19.11 -9.06
N VAL A 583 -23.02 18.93 -9.81
CA VAL A 583 -22.24 20.06 -10.35
C VAL A 583 -22.85 20.48 -11.67
N PRO A 584 -23.16 21.77 -11.87
CA PRO A 584 -23.55 22.28 -13.17
C PRO A 584 -22.41 22.06 -14.18
N ILE A 585 -22.67 21.27 -15.22
CA ILE A 585 -21.75 20.98 -16.31
C ILE A 585 -22.53 21.04 -17.61
N SER A 586 -22.15 21.96 -18.52
CA SER A 586 -22.82 22.16 -19.77
C SER A 586 -22.46 21.16 -20.86
N TYR A 587 -21.30 20.49 -20.73
CA TYR A 587 -20.87 19.51 -21.73
C TYR A 587 -21.81 18.31 -21.79
N SER A 588 -22.14 17.85 -23.02
CA SER A 588 -22.81 16.56 -23.22
C SER A 588 -21.89 15.39 -22.86
N ASP A 589 -22.48 14.23 -22.55
CA ASP A 589 -21.69 13.02 -22.23
C ASP A 589 -20.74 12.64 -23.38
N ALA A 590 -21.21 12.80 -24.64
CA ALA A 590 -20.38 12.58 -25.84
C ALA A 590 -19.19 13.56 -25.94
N ARG A 591 -19.37 14.82 -25.50
CA ARG A 591 -18.27 15.78 -25.44
C ARG A 591 -17.30 15.45 -24.33
N ILE A 592 -17.80 14.99 -23.17
CA ILE A 592 -16.96 14.55 -22.04
C ILE A 592 -16.05 13.39 -22.45
N ASP A 593 -16.56 12.41 -23.21
CA ASP A 593 -15.79 11.26 -23.70
C ASP A 593 -14.65 11.66 -24.66
N GLN A 594 -14.75 12.82 -25.28
CA GLN A 594 -13.78 13.35 -26.25
C GLN A 594 -12.82 14.38 -25.65
N LEU A 595 -12.97 14.70 -24.35
CA LEU A 595 -12.07 15.67 -23.71
C LEU A 595 -10.63 15.15 -23.68
N GLN A 596 -9.74 15.96 -24.24
CA GLN A 596 -8.29 15.70 -24.24
C GLN A 596 -7.56 17.00 -23.88
N PRO A 597 -6.34 16.93 -23.36
CA PRO A 597 -5.47 18.09 -23.23
C PRO A 597 -5.21 18.72 -24.60
N GLU A 598 -5.20 20.04 -24.66
CA GLU A 598 -4.84 20.79 -25.86
C GLU A 598 -3.44 21.38 -25.68
N TYR A 599 -2.57 21.10 -26.65
CA TYR A 599 -1.23 21.65 -26.66
C TYR A 599 -1.21 22.95 -27.46
N ASN A 600 -0.66 24.01 -26.89
CA ASN A 600 -0.38 25.23 -27.60
C ASN A 600 0.99 25.13 -28.29
N PRO A 601 1.04 24.98 -29.61
CA PRO A 601 2.31 24.88 -30.34
C PRO A 601 3.01 26.23 -30.54
N PHE A 602 2.38 27.33 -30.12
CA PHE A 602 2.87 28.68 -30.35
C PHE A 602 3.46 29.27 -29.06
N GLU A 603 4.54 30.03 -29.17
CA GLU A 603 5.18 30.75 -28.07
C GLU A 603 4.32 31.94 -27.53
N SER A 604 3.21 32.26 -28.18
CA SER A 604 2.30 33.34 -27.77
C SER A 604 1.29 32.87 -26.72
N PRO A 605 0.93 33.74 -25.76
CA PRO A 605 -0.06 33.41 -24.74
C PRO A 605 -1.37 32.97 -25.37
N MET A 606 -1.93 31.87 -24.88
CA MET A 606 -3.26 31.44 -25.25
C MET A 606 -4.27 32.39 -24.55
N ALA A 607 -4.96 33.23 -25.29
CA ALA A 607 -6.05 34.03 -24.76
C ALA A 607 -7.20 33.08 -24.41
N ILE A 608 -7.44 32.86 -23.13
CA ILE A 608 -8.61 32.14 -22.66
C ILE A 608 -9.73 33.19 -22.51
N GLU A 609 -10.57 33.35 -23.53
CA GLU A 609 -11.84 34.05 -23.36
C GLU A 609 -12.77 33.12 -22.57
N LEU A 610 -12.97 33.43 -21.31
CA LEU A 610 -14.19 32.99 -20.64
C LEU A 610 -15.33 33.75 -21.28
N THR A 611 -16.08 33.06 -22.11
CA THR A 611 -17.35 33.58 -22.68
C THR A 611 -18.46 33.64 -21.62
N SER A 612 -18.12 33.48 -20.35
CA SER A 612 -19.06 33.70 -19.26
C SER A 612 -19.57 35.14 -19.32
N LYS A 613 -20.80 35.31 -19.71
CA LYS A 613 -21.50 36.60 -19.72
C LYS A 613 -21.55 37.31 -18.36
N LYS A 614 -20.94 36.75 -17.32
CA LYS A 614 -21.08 37.11 -15.91
C LYS A 614 -19.80 37.46 -15.19
N LEU A 615 -18.64 37.04 -15.66
CA LEU A 615 -17.37 37.56 -15.16
C LEU A 615 -17.05 38.85 -15.95
N LYS A 616 -17.09 39.98 -15.28
CA LYS A 616 -16.77 41.28 -15.89
C LYS A 616 -15.23 41.41 -15.91
N GLY A 617 -14.60 41.03 -16.99
CA GLY A 617 -13.17 41.23 -17.22
C GLY A 617 -12.59 40.22 -18.20
N THR A 618 -11.48 40.60 -18.82
CA THR A 618 -10.66 39.70 -19.62
C THR A 618 -9.74 38.92 -18.69
N ILE A 619 -9.82 37.60 -18.70
CA ILE A 619 -8.83 36.75 -18.00
C ILE A 619 -7.56 36.77 -18.85
N PRO A 620 -6.45 37.34 -18.35
CA PRO A 620 -5.23 37.36 -19.13
C PRO A 620 -4.77 35.91 -19.36
N GLY A 621 -4.53 35.57 -20.62
CA GLY A 621 -3.91 34.28 -20.96
C GLY A 621 -2.57 34.16 -20.23
N ARG A 622 -2.28 32.98 -19.66
CA ARG A 622 -0.98 32.71 -19.06
C ARG A 622 0.08 32.57 -20.16
N ARG A 623 1.14 33.36 -20.09
CA ARG A 623 2.27 33.30 -21.04
C ARG A 623 3.00 31.96 -21.07
N ASP A 624 2.90 31.18 -19.98
CA ASP A 624 3.56 29.92 -19.76
C ASP A 624 2.68 28.69 -19.99
N LEU A 625 1.42 28.87 -20.43
CA LEU A 625 0.49 27.77 -20.63
C LEU A 625 0.75 27.10 -21.99
N GLN A 626 1.61 26.08 -21.99
CA GLN A 626 1.85 25.25 -23.16
C GLN A 626 0.77 24.18 -23.35
N VAL A 627 0.02 23.84 -22.29
CA VAL A 627 -0.99 22.79 -22.30
C VAL A 627 -2.23 23.24 -21.55
N LEU A 628 -3.38 23.23 -22.19
CA LEU A 628 -4.68 23.37 -21.55
C LEU A 628 -5.19 21.97 -21.17
N ARG A 629 -5.10 21.61 -19.91
CA ARG A 629 -5.50 20.29 -19.40
C ARG A 629 -7.01 20.12 -19.35
N VAL A 630 -7.51 18.89 -19.26
CA VAL A 630 -8.95 18.64 -19.09
C VAL A 630 -9.49 19.33 -17.83
N GLN A 631 -8.75 19.28 -16.70
CA GLN A 631 -9.12 19.96 -15.46
C GLN A 631 -9.32 21.49 -15.66
N ASP A 632 -8.48 22.12 -16.48
CA ASP A 632 -8.55 23.55 -16.75
C ASP A 632 -9.85 23.89 -17.49
N LYS A 633 -10.19 23.09 -18.54
CA LYS A 633 -11.45 23.20 -19.26
C LYS A 633 -12.67 22.98 -18.35
N MET A 634 -12.56 22.05 -17.40
CA MET A 634 -13.66 21.75 -16.49
C MET A 634 -13.87 22.82 -15.43
N ILE A 635 -12.79 23.45 -14.91
CA ILE A 635 -12.91 24.61 -14.03
C ILE A 635 -13.73 25.69 -14.72
N LEU A 636 -13.32 26.07 -15.96
CA LEU A 636 -14.01 27.08 -16.73
C LEU A 636 -15.46 26.71 -17.06
N ASN A 637 -15.70 25.44 -17.45
CA ASN A 637 -17.05 24.97 -17.77
C ASN A 637 -17.97 24.97 -16.55
N VAL A 638 -17.48 24.57 -15.37
CA VAL A 638 -18.28 24.59 -14.12
C VAL A 638 -18.61 26.03 -13.73
N ILE A 639 -17.65 26.94 -13.78
CA ILE A 639 -17.88 28.37 -13.47
C ILE A 639 -18.94 28.97 -14.40
N ASP A 640 -18.83 28.70 -15.69
CA ASP A 640 -19.79 29.20 -16.69
C ASP A 640 -21.18 28.58 -16.52
N ALA A 641 -21.25 27.25 -16.30
CA ALA A 641 -22.50 26.53 -16.19
C ALA A 641 -23.22 26.76 -14.85
N THR A 642 -22.53 27.11 -13.77
CA THR A 642 -23.17 27.45 -12.48
C THR A 642 -24.04 28.69 -12.60
N ASP A 643 -23.68 29.62 -13.46
CA ASP A 643 -24.43 30.84 -13.70
C ASP A 643 -24.82 31.57 -12.40
N TRP A 644 -23.92 31.54 -11.39
CA TRP A 644 -24.11 32.04 -10.02
C TRP A 644 -25.24 31.36 -9.24
N SER A 645 -25.82 30.28 -9.76
CA SER A 645 -26.85 29.49 -9.05
C SER A 645 -26.30 28.72 -7.86
N LYS A 646 -24.99 28.45 -7.87
CA LYS A 646 -24.25 27.83 -6.76
C LYS A 646 -22.95 28.60 -6.49
N PRO A 647 -22.57 28.81 -5.21
CA PRO A 647 -21.26 29.36 -4.89
C PRO A 647 -20.14 28.43 -5.38
N VAL A 648 -19.07 29.01 -5.89
CA VAL A 648 -17.88 28.27 -6.35
C VAL A 648 -16.70 28.65 -5.45
N HIS A 649 -16.06 27.64 -4.91
CA HIS A 649 -14.92 27.79 -4.02
C HIS A 649 -13.73 26.97 -4.51
N PHE A 650 -12.53 27.44 -4.16
CA PHE A 650 -11.29 26.69 -4.25
C PHE A 650 -10.74 26.47 -2.84
N ALA A 651 -10.32 25.27 -2.52
CA ALA A 651 -9.62 25.01 -1.25
C ALA A 651 -8.30 25.79 -1.19
N CYS A 652 -7.87 26.20 0.01
CA CYS A 652 -6.60 26.91 0.22
C CYS A 652 -5.37 26.10 -0.26
N SER A 653 -5.50 24.79 -0.41
CA SER A 653 -4.49 23.88 -0.94
C SER A 653 -4.38 23.89 -2.47
N VAL A 654 -5.32 24.50 -3.17
CA VAL A 654 -5.31 24.58 -4.64
C VAL A 654 -4.20 25.52 -5.08
N SER A 655 -3.30 25.03 -5.93
CA SER A 655 -2.23 25.82 -6.51
C SER A 655 -2.77 26.97 -7.36
N SER A 656 -2.14 28.15 -7.30
CA SER A 656 -2.49 29.31 -8.11
C SER A 656 -2.51 29.03 -9.61
N ASP A 657 -1.75 28.03 -10.07
CA ASP A 657 -1.76 27.57 -11.46
C ASP A 657 -3.14 27.06 -11.91
N ASN A 658 -3.94 26.56 -10.97
CA ASN A 658 -5.31 26.09 -11.24
C ASN A 658 -6.36 27.19 -11.12
N PHE A 659 -6.00 28.42 -10.75
CA PHE A 659 -6.96 29.54 -10.72
C PHE A 659 -7.26 30.12 -12.10
N MET A 660 -6.59 29.68 -13.15
CA MET A 660 -6.85 30.04 -14.53
C MET A 660 -6.84 31.56 -14.79
N GLY A 661 -6.05 32.34 -14.02
CA GLY A 661 -5.99 33.78 -14.08
C GLY A 661 -7.15 34.52 -13.38
N LEU A 662 -7.94 33.76 -12.61
CA LEU A 662 -9.05 34.31 -11.81
C LEU A 662 -8.63 34.92 -10.48
N ASP A 663 -7.32 35.06 -10.21
CA ASP A 663 -6.80 35.54 -8.92
C ASP A 663 -7.45 36.84 -8.41
N ARG A 664 -7.81 37.75 -9.32
CA ARG A 664 -8.47 39.00 -8.98
C ARG A 664 -9.93 38.86 -8.56
N TYR A 665 -10.52 37.70 -8.85
CA TYR A 665 -11.92 37.40 -8.50
C TYR A 665 -12.03 36.52 -7.26
N LEU A 666 -10.89 36.15 -6.64
CA LEU A 666 -10.87 35.25 -5.51
C LEU A 666 -10.76 36.03 -4.20
N LYS A 667 -11.74 35.81 -3.31
CA LYS A 667 -11.76 36.31 -1.93
C LYS A 667 -11.44 35.14 -0.98
N MET A 668 -10.42 35.30 -0.17
CA MET A 668 -10.08 34.31 0.88
C MET A 668 -11.03 34.49 2.06
N GLU A 669 -11.79 33.43 2.38
CA GLU A 669 -12.73 33.36 3.50
C GLU A 669 -12.46 32.07 4.29
N GLY A 670 -11.84 32.15 5.46
CA GLY A 670 -11.39 30.98 6.20
C GLY A 670 -10.37 30.14 5.40
N MET A 671 -10.69 28.86 5.15
CA MET A 671 -9.81 27.94 4.42
C MET A 671 -10.13 27.79 2.94
N ILE A 672 -10.89 28.72 2.36
CA ILE A 672 -11.30 28.69 0.95
C ILE A 672 -11.04 30.02 0.25
N TYR A 673 -10.95 29.95 -1.07
CA TYR A 673 -11.08 31.10 -1.96
C TYR A 673 -12.46 31.07 -2.61
N ARG A 674 -13.30 32.07 -2.31
CA ARG A 674 -14.61 32.24 -2.92
C ARG A 674 -14.49 32.99 -4.25
N LEU A 675 -15.10 32.47 -5.28
CA LEU A 675 -15.18 33.17 -6.57
C LEU A 675 -16.24 34.28 -6.50
N MET A 676 -15.81 35.51 -6.82
CA MET A 676 -16.67 36.72 -6.87
C MET A 676 -16.99 37.10 -8.29
N PRO A 677 -18.17 37.71 -8.56
CA PRO A 677 -18.60 38.10 -9.91
C PRO A 677 -17.78 39.26 -10.48
N GLU A 678 -17.14 40.05 -9.64
CA GLU A 678 -16.36 41.24 -10.02
C GLU A 678 -14.94 41.16 -9.50
N PRO A 679 -13.97 41.76 -10.18
CA PRO A 679 -12.61 41.79 -9.70
C PRO A 679 -12.51 42.62 -8.42
N LEU A 680 -11.76 42.11 -7.45
CA LEU A 680 -11.55 42.70 -6.13
C LEU A 680 -10.29 43.61 -6.09
N ALA A 681 -10.34 44.69 -5.32
CA ALA A 681 -9.15 45.38 -4.91
C ALA A 681 -8.28 44.51 -3.97
N GLU A 682 -6.99 44.78 -3.87
CA GLU A 682 -6.09 43.96 -3.02
C GLU A 682 -6.54 43.91 -1.56
N SER A 683 -7.06 45.00 -1.03
CA SER A 683 -7.57 45.11 0.34
C SER A 683 -8.86 44.28 0.59
N GLU A 684 -9.59 43.91 -0.47
CA GLU A 684 -10.86 43.20 -0.37
C GLU A 684 -10.69 41.68 -0.54
N ARG A 685 -9.48 41.24 -0.92
CA ARG A 685 -9.23 39.82 -1.23
C ARG A 685 -9.15 38.91 -0.01
N ILE A 686 -9.04 39.46 1.18
CA ILE A 686 -8.93 38.71 2.44
C ILE A 686 -10.04 39.19 3.37
N ASP A 687 -10.87 38.25 3.81
CA ASP A 687 -11.88 38.47 4.84
C ASP A 687 -11.29 38.17 6.22
N ALA A 688 -10.72 39.18 6.86
CA ALA A 688 -10.04 39.03 8.15
C ALA A 688 -11.00 38.62 9.29
N GLU A 689 -12.30 38.85 9.15
CA GLU A 689 -13.31 38.46 10.17
C GLU A 689 -13.64 36.97 10.09
N ARG A 690 -13.41 36.35 8.94
CA ARG A 690 -13.71 34.91 8.72
C ARG A 690 -12.48 34.00 8.83
N ILE A 691 -11.29 34.55 8.96
CA ILE A 691 -10.04 33.80 9.19
C ILE A 691 -9.80 33.66 10.68
#